data_8b76bdbd726e2773a205eb615e770c5f
#
_entry.id   8b76bdbd726e2773a205eb615e770c5f
#
_cell.length_a   1.000
_cell.length_b   1.000
_cell.length_c   1.000
_cell.angle_alpha   90.00
_cell.angle_beta   90.00
_cell.angle_gamma   90.00
#
_symmetry.space_group_name_H-M   'P 1'
#
loop_
_entity.id
_entity.type
_entity.pdbx_description
1 polymer ?
#
loop_
_entity_poly.entity_id
_entity_poly.type
_entity_poly.pdbx_seq_one_letter_code
_entity_poly.pdbx_strand_id
1 'polypeptide(L)'
;MNFNNFTIKSQEAVQQAVNLVQSRGQQAIEPEHLLAGVLKVGENVTNFIFQKLGINGQQIETVLDKQIASLPKVSGGEPYLSRDANEVLQKAVELSKSLGDKYVSLEAIILALLNVKSTVSTILKDAGVTDKELRAAISELRQGQNVTSQSSEDTYQSLSKYAINLIEAARNGKLDPVIGRDEEIRRVLQILSRRTKNNPVLIGEPGTGKTAIVEGLAQRILRGDVPENLKNKQLFSLDMGALVAGAKYKGEFEERLKSVINEVTKSDGNIILFIDEIHTLVGAGKGEGAMDAANILKPALARGELRSIGATTLDEYQKYFEKDKALERRFQTVMVDEPDTASSISILRGLKERYENHHQVRIKDEAIIAAVELSNRYITDRFLPDKAIDLMDEAAAKLRMERDSLPEELDEIERRLKQLEIEREAIKREKDEAKLAQLNKEIAELKEQETSYKAKWQSEKELVNKIQQNKKEIEQLKFEADKAEREGDYGKVAEIRYGKLQSLENEIKSIQEDLKKKQGDNAMIKEEVTAEDIADVVSRWTGIPVSKMLQSERDKLLHLEDELHKRVIGQDEAIEAVADAVRRSRAGLQDPKRPIGSFIFLGTTGVGKTELAKALAEYLFDDESLMTRIDMSEYQEKHTVSRLIGAPPGYVGYDEGGQLTEAVRRKPYSVVLFDEIEKAHPDVFNILLQVLDDGRLTDNKGRTVNFKNTIIIMTSNLGSSYIQSQFEKINDQNHDQVVEETKAEVMNMLKKTIRPEFLNRIDETIMFQPLNKNEIEQIVRLQINGIKKMLEENGVTLQMSDQAVDFIATAGYDPEFGARPVKRAIQRYLLNDLSKKLLSQEVDRTKPIIVERSSEGLIFRN
;
A
#
# COMPACT_ATOMS: atom_id res chain seq x y z
N MET A 1 -33.81 39.81 -25.19
CA MET A 1 -34.63 39.00 -24.26
C MET A 1 -33.90 38.90 -22.92
N ASN A 2 -34.60 38.98 -21.79
CA ASN A 2 -33.97 38.83 -20.50
C ASN A 2 -34.06 37.33 -20.12
N PHE A 3 -32.94 36.66 -19.99
CA PHE A 3 -32.87 35.22 -19.70
C PHE A 3 -32.84 34.89 -18.19
N ASN A 4 -33.08 35.87 -17.31
CA ASN A 4 -33.07 35.63 -15.85
C ASN A 4 -34.13 34.62 -15.40
N ASN A 5 -35.19 34.40 -16.20
CA ASN A 5 -36.24 33.43 -15.93
C ASN A 5 -35.96 32.05 -16.55
N PHE A 6 -34.76 31.83 -17.07
CA PHE A 6 -34.34 30.53 -17.61
C PHE A 6 -33.46 29.79 -16.60
N THR A 7 -33.49 28.47 -16.65
CA THR A 7 -32.54 27.68 -15.88
C THR A 7 -31.14 27.85 -16.42
N ILE A 8 -30.13 27.55 -15.62
CA ILE A 8 -28.73 27.69 -16.01
C ILE A 8 -28.44 26.92 -17.29
N LYS A 9 -28.94 25.68 -17.40
CA LYS A 9 -28.76 24.85 -18.60
C LYS A 9 -29.50 25.41 -19.80
N SER A 10 -30.68 25.96 -19.60
CA SER A 10 -31.40 26.61 -20.70
C SER A 10 -30.67 27.86 -21.21
N GLN A 11 -30.03 28.62 -20.33
CA GLN A 11 -29.19 29.74 -20.71
C GLN A 11 -27.92 29.25 -21.47
N GLU A 12 -27.27 28.20 -20.97
CA GLU A 12 -26.13 27.58 -21.61
C GLU A 12 -26.49 27.01 -23.00
N ALA A 13 -27.66 26.41 -23.15
CA ALA A 13 -28.15 25.91 -24.45
C ALA A 13 -28.34 27.02 -25.47
N VAL A 14 -28.90 28.15 -25.06
CA VAL A 14 -29.00 29.34 -25.90
C VAL A 14 -27.62 29.91 -26.24
N GLN A 15 -26.71 29.95 -25.31
CA GLN A 15 -25.32 30.41 -25.53
C GLN A 15 -24.57 29.46 -26.51
N GLN A 16 -24.80 28.15 -26.41
CA GLN A 16 -24.24 27.19 -27.36
C GLN A 16 -24.83 27.37 -28.75
N ALA A 17 -26.12 27.72 -28.89
CA ALA A 17 -26.70 28.08 -30.16
C ALA A 17 -26.02 29.33 -30.76
N VAL A 18 -25.72 30.35 -29.95
CA VAL A 18 -24.96 31.54 -30.39
C VAL A 18 -23.57 31.14 -30.88
N ASN A 19 -22.84 30.32 -30.10
CA ASN A 19 -21.50 29.89 -30.45
C ASN A 19 -21.49 29.05 -31.75
N LEU A 20 -22.52 28.21 -31.95
CA LEU A 20 -22.66 27.41 -33.17
C LEU A 20 -22.85 28.29 -34.40
N VAL A 21 -23.74 29.29 -34.33
CA VAL A 21 -23.97 30.28 -35.39
C VAL A 21 -22.67 30.99 -35.76
N GLN A 22 -21.91 31.46 -34.77
CA GLN A 22 -20.61 32.13 -34.99
C GLN A 22 -19.61 31.18 -35.68
N SER A 23 -19.48 29.95 -35.17
CA SER A 23 -18.53 28.98 -35.72
C SER A 23 -18.81 28.53 -37.14
N ARG A 24 -20.11 28.56 -37.53
CA ARG A 24 -20.56 28.19 -38.89
C ARG A 24 -20.57 29.39 -39.87
N GLY A 25 -20.24 30.59 -39.38
CA GLY A 25 -20.24 31.81 -40.18
C GLY A 25 -21.67 32.24 -40.58
N GLN A 26 -22.64 32.03 -39.69
CA GLN A 26 -24.04 32.42 -39.85
C GLN A 26 -24.37 33.58 -38.93
N GLN A 27 -25.47 34.27 -39.12
CA GLN A 27 -25.82 35.45 -38.31
C GLN A 27 -27.17 35.30 -37.60
N ALA A 28 -28.14 34.63 -38.20
CA ALA A 28 -29.45 34.39 -37.60
C ALA A 28 -29.42 33.11 -36.76
N ILE A 29 -29.84 33.19 -35.52
CA ILE A 29 -30.07 32.04 -34.64
C ILE A 29 -31.44 31.48 -34.97
N GLU A 30 -31.50 30.36 -35.69
CA GLU A 30 -32.72 29.67 -36.07
C GLU A 30 -33.10 28.58 -35.02
N PRO A 31 -34.34 28.07 -35.05
CA PRO A 31 -34.77 26.95 -34.17
C PRO A 31 -33.86 25.74 -34.25
N GLU A 32 -33.20 25.47 -35.36
CA GLU A 32 -32.22 24.37 -35.54
C GLU A 32 -31.01 24.57 -34.62
N HIS A 33 -30.52 25.79 -34.46
CA HIS A 33 -29.41 26.09 -33.57
C HIS A 33 -29.82 25.94 -32.10
N LEU A 34 -31.09 26.30 -31.75
CA LEU A 34 -31.59 26.10 -30.39
C LEU A 34 -31.69 24.62 -30.04
N LEU A 35 -32.22 23.79 -30.99
CA LEU A 35 -32.26 22.35 -30.74
C LEU A 35 -30.85 21.76 -30.60
N ALA A 36 -29.90 22.15 -31.43
CA ALA A 36 -28.52 21.71 -31.36
C ALA A 36 -27.88 22.11 -30.02
N GLY A 37 -28.14 23.33 -29.53
CA GLY A 37 -27.72 23.80 -28.21
C GLY A 37 -28.30 22.98 -27.06
N VAL A 38 -29.59 22.66 -27.15
CA VAL A 38 -30.29 21.82 -26.16
C VAL A 38 -29.75 20.40 -26.15
N LEU A 39 -29.49 19.78 -27.31
CA LEU A 39 -28.92 18.44 -27.41
C LEU A 39 -27.52 18.38 -26.80
N LYS A 40 -26.71 19.40 -27.03
CA LYS A 40 -25.34 19.46 -26.52
C LYS A 40 -25.24 19.70 -25.02
N VAL A 41 -26.09 20.54 -24.44
CA VAL A 41 -26.09 20.90 -23.01
C VAL A 41 -26.92 19.95 -22.17
N GLY A 42 -28.02 19.48 -22.73
CA GLY A 42 -29.02 18.67 -22.07
C GLY A 42 -28.93 17.20 -22.40
N GLU A 43 -27.78 16.63 -22.66
CA GLU A 43 -27.60 15.24 -23.10
C GLU A 43 -28.36 14.23 -22.21
N ASN A 44 -28.36 14.39 -20.91
CA ASN A 44 -29.08 13.51 -19.99
C ASN A 44 -30.62 13.65 -20.14
N VAL A 45 -31.12 14.88 -20.29
CA VAL A 45 -32.55 15.16 -20.43
C VAL A 45 -33.05 14.66 -21.80
N THR A 46 -32.31 14.96 -22.86
CA THR A 46 -32.66 14.61 -24.23
C THR A 46 -32.52 13.11 -24.45
N ASN A 47 -31.47 12.45 -23.95
CA ASN A 47 -31.31 11.00 -24.03
C ASN A 47 -32.46 10.26 -23.33
N PHE A 48 -32.86 10.69 -22.14
CA PHE A 48 -33.98 10.09 -21.42
C PHE A 48 -35.29 10.23 -22.26
N ILE A 49 -35.56 11.44 -22.75
CA ILE A 49 -36.78 11.71 -23.52
C ILE A 49 -36.79 10.86 -24.81
N PHE A 50 -35.67 10.82 -25.54
CA PHE A 50 -35.56 10.07 -26.79
C PHE A 50 -35.65 8.55 -26.56
N GLN A 51 -34.97 8.04 -25.54
CA GLN A 51 -35.07 6.63 -25.19
C GLN A 51 -36.50 6.22 -24.81
N LYS A 52 -37.23 7.09 -24.07
CA LYS A 52 -38.58 6.84 -23.65
C LYS A 52 -39.56 6.83 -24.81
N LEU A 53 -39.29 7.70 -25.79
CA LEU A 53 -40.07 7.79 -27.04
C LEU A 53 -39.63 6.77 -28.10
N GLY A 54 -38.60 5.97 -27.85
CA GLY A 54 -38.08 5.00 -28.81
C GLY A 54 -37.36 5.64 -30.04
N ILE A 55 -36.81 6.83 -29.87
CA ILE A 55 -36.24 7.64 -30.94
C ILE A 55 -34.69 7.53 -30.93
N ASN A 56 -34.12 7.41 -32.12
CA ASN A 56 -32.66 7.44 -32.28
C ASN A 56 -32.15 8.89 -32.32
N GLY A 57 -31.55 9.37 -31.21
CA GLY A 57 -31.00 10.72 -31.09
C GLY A 57 -29.92 11.05 -32.11
N GLN A 58 -29.05 10.09 -32.47
CA GLN A 58 -28.01 10.30 -33.49
C GLN A 58 -28.56 10.60 -34.89
N GLN A 59 -29.72 10.01 -35.22
CA GLN A 59 -30.39 10.33 -36.49
C GLN A 59 -30.89 11.77 -36.50
N ILE A 60 -31.46 12.24 -35.40
CA ILE A 60 -31.92 13.65 -35.27
C ILE A 60 -30.71 14.59 -35.39
N GLU A 61 -29.62 14.34 -34.72
CA GLU A 61 -28.40 15.14 -34.79
C GLU A 61 -27.86 15.21 -36.23
N THR A 62 -27.81 14.08 -36.94
CA THR A 62 -27.30 14.01 -38.32
C THR A 62 -28.18 14.82 -39.29
N VAL A 63 -29.50 14.75 -39.12
CA VAL A 63 -30.45 15.53 -39.94
C VAL A 63 -30.33 17.02 -39.60
N LEU A 64 -30.23 17.34 -38.32
CA LEU A 64 -30.10 18.71 -37.81
C LEU A 64 -28.81 19.37 -38.32
N ASP A 65 -27.69 18.69 -38.29
CA ASP A 65 -26.42 19.18 -38.80
C ASP A 65 -26.45 19.48 -40.31
N LYS A 66 -27.13 18.65 -41.09
CA LYS A 66 -27.36 18.89 -42.53
C LYS A 66 -28.20 20.13 -42.76
N GLN A 67 -29.26 20.31 -41.97
CA GLN A 67 -30.12 21.49 -42.06
C GLN A 67 -29.35 22.77 -41.68
N ILE A 68 -28.61 22.77 -40.56
CA ILE A 68 -27.77 23.91 -40.15
C ILE A 68 -26.74 24.24 -41.23
N ALA A 69 -26.12 23.24 -41.87
CA ALA A 69 -25.14 23.45 -42.92
C ALA A 69 -25.74 24.11 -44.20
N SER A 70 -27.05 23.91 -44.43
CA SER A 70 -27.78 24.51 -45.58
C SER A 70 -28.22 25.96 -45.37
N LEU A 71 -28.16 26.45 -44.11
CA LEU A 71 -28.57 27.80 -43.77
C LEU A 71 -27.61 28.86 -44.35
N PRO A 72 -28.08 30.08 -44.72
CA PRO A 72 -27.26 31.12 -45.34
C PRO A 72 -26.07 31.52 -44.45
N LYS A 73 -24.88 31.60 -45.06
CA LYS A 73 -23.67 32.11 -44.41
C LYS A 73 -23.55 33.61 -44.73
N VAL A 74 -23.35 34.40 -43.67
CA VAL A 74 -23.18 35.85 -43.76
C VAL A 74 -21.98 36.24 -42.90
N SER A 75 -21.00 36.92 -43.53
CA SER A 75 -19.82 37.38 -42.78
C SER A 75 -20.00 38.82 -42.30
N GLY A 76 -19.75 39.06 -41.02
CA GLY A 76 -19.50 40.39 -40.47
C GLY A 76 -20.65 41.08 -39.72
N GLY A 77 -21.52 40.35 -38.98
CA GLY A 77 -22.52 40.95 -38.09
C GLY A 77 -22.65 40.23 -36.76
N GLU A 78 -23.19 40.87 -35.76
CA GLU A 78 -23.51 40.22 -34.49
C GLU A 78 -24.64 39.21 -34.65
N PRO A 79 -24.60 38.03 -33.99
CA PRO A 79 -25.69 37.08 -33.99
C PRO A 79 -26.98 37.67 -33.43
N TYR A 80 -28.08 37.40 -34.06
CA TYR A 80 -29.42 37.80 -33.62
C TYR A 80 -30.40 36.64 -33.70
N LEU A 81 -31.42 36.66 -32.81
CA LEU A 81 -32.50 35.66 -32.84
C LEU A 81 -33.42 35.93 -34.08
N SER A 82 -33.60 34.88 -34.87
CA SER A 82 -34.62 34.94 -35.94
C SER A 82 -36.03 35.11 -35.33
N ARG A 83 -37.00 35.45 -36.17
CA ARG A 83 -38.40 35.57 -35.77
C ARG A 83 -38.90 34.26 -35.18
N ASP A 84 -38.58 33.12 -35.81
CA ASP A 84 -39.06 31.79 -35.44
C ASP A 84 -38.36 31.31 -34.15
N ALA A 85 -37.07 31.57 -33.97
CA ALA A 85 -36.38 31.26 -32.71
C ALA A 85 -36.88 32.09 -31.54
N ASN A 86 -37.23 33.38 -31.80
CA ASN A 86 -37.81 34.22 -30.75
C ASN A 86 -39.22 33.74 -30.36
N GLU A 87 -40.04 33.31 -31.33
CA GLU A 87 -41.37 32.70 -31.10
C GLU A 87 -41.24 31.41 -30.26
N VAL A 88 -40.28 30.55 -30.56
CA VAL A 88 -39.98 29.34 -29.76
C VAL A 88 -39.66 29.69 -28.31
N LEU A 89 -38.78 30.67 -28.05
CA LEU A 89 -38.42 31.04 -26.68
C LEU A 89 -39.58 31.69 -25.93
N GLN A 90 -40.41 32.51 -26.59
CA GLN A 90 -41.65 33.04 -26.00
C GLN A 90 -42.65 31.92 -25.68
N LYS A 91 -42.82 30.95 -26.57
CA LYS A 91 -43.68 29.79 -26.36
C LYS A 91 -43.17 28.92 -25.21
N ALA A 92 -41.86 28.77 -25.05
CA ALA A 92 -41.26 28.08 -23.92
C ALA A 92 -41.60 28.74 -22.57
N VAL A 93 -41.62 30.08 -22.51
CA VAL A 93 -42.08 30.86 -21.33
C VAL A 93 -43.54 30.62 -21.03
N GLU A 94 -44.43 30.56 -22.04
CA GLU A 94 -45.83 30.23 -21.86
C GLU A 94 -46.03 28.79 -21.36
N LEU A 95 -45.34 27.85 -21.98
CA LEU A 95 -45.43 26.44 -21.63
C LEU A 95 -44.89 26.15 -20.22
N SER A 96 -43.79 26.81 -19.80
CA SER A 96 -43.27 26.70 -18.41
C SER A 96 -44.34 27.12 -17.38
N LYS A 97 -45.04 28.22 -17.62
CA LYS A 97 -46.14 28.65 -16.74
C LYS A 97 -47.28 27.63 -16.70
N SER A 98 -47.64 27.01 -17.85
CA SER A 98 -48.69 25.99 -17.91
C SER A 98 -48.29 24.68 -17.20
N LEU A 99 -46.98 24.41 -17.10
CA LEU A 99 -46.42 23.29 -16.33
C LEU A 99 -46.28 23.60 -14.83
N GLY A 100 -46.57 24.83 -14.42
CA GLY A 100 -46.43 25.26 -13.03
C GLY A 100 -44.98 25.62 -12.64
N ASP A 101 -44.11 25.86 -13.60
CA ASP A 101 -42.70 26.14 -13.42
C ASP A 101 -42.43 27.62 -13.20
N LYS A 102 -41.45 27.93 -12.34
CA LYS A 102 -40.95 29.28 -12.07
C LYS A 102 -39.88 29.71 -13.08
N TYR A 103 -39.16 28.75 -13.65
CA TYR A 103 -38.10 28.97 -14.63
C TYR A 103 -38.34 28.14 -15.90
N VAL A 104 -37.86 28.66 -17.04
CA VAL A 104 -37.89 27.93 -18.32
C VAL A 104 -36.78 26.89 -18.38
N SER A 105 -37.16 25.64 -18.45
CA SER A 105 -36.23 24.50 -18.52
C SER A 105 -35.96 24.05 -19.96
N LEU A 106 -34.98 23.17 -20.13
CA LEU A 106 -34.66 22.56 -21.44
C LEU A 106 -35.88 21.82 -22.03
N GLU A 107 -36.63 21.11 -21.18
CA GLU A 107 -37.85 20.38 -21.63
C GLU A 107 -38.95 21.33 -22.11
N ALA A 108 -39.06 22.51 -21.51
CA ALA A 108 -39.97 23.54 -21.94
C ALA A 108 -39.56 24.10 -23.33
N ILE A 109 -38.25 24.20 -23.59
CA ILE A 109 -37.71 24.58 -24.92
C ILE A 109 -38.00 23.48 -25.94
N ILE A 110 -37.75 22.18 -25.62
CA ILE A 110 -38.04 21.06 -26.51
C ILE A 110 -39.54 21.03 -26.87
N LEU A 111 -40.40 21.23 -25.89
CA LEU A 111 -41.84 21.24 -26.07
C LEU A 111 -42.28 22.45 -26.94
N ALA A 112 -41.63 23.60 -26.78
CA ALA A 112 -41.87 24.76 -27.61
C ALA A 112 -41.41 24.55 -29.06
N LEU A 113 -40.23 23.93 -29.27
CA LEU A 113 -39.73 23.55 -30.61
C LEU A 113 -40.66 22.60 -31.35
N LEU A 114 -41.36 21.70 -30.66
CA LEU A 114 -42.36 20.81 -31.24
C LEU A 114 -43.64 21.58 -31.63
N ASN A 115 -44.03 22.57 -30.83
CA ASN A 115 -45.34 23.26 -30.97
C ASN A 115 -45.29 24.47 -31.92
N VAL A 116 -44.13 25.11 -32.09
CA VAL A 116 -43.96 26.23 -33.05
C VAL A 116 -43.66 25.67 -34.45
N LYS A 117 -44.37 26.21 -35.44
CA LYS A 117 -44.27 25.71 -36.82
C LYS A 117 -42.90 26.10 -37.42
N SER A 118 -41.97 25.10 -37.47
CA SER A 118 -40.58 25.27 -37.95
C SER A 118 -40.06 23.98 -38.58
N THR A 119 -38.92 24.04 -39.23
CA THR A 119 -38.23 22.84 -39.76
C THR A 119 -37.96 21.83 -38.65
N VAL A 120 -37.58 22.32 -37.47
CA VAL A 120 -37.35 21.49 -36.29
C VAL A 120 -38.64 20.76 -35.89
N SER A 121 -39.78 21.45 -35.86
CA SER A 121 -41.05 20.79 -35.51
C SER A 121 -41.41 19.66 -36.46
N THR A 122 -41.04 19.81 -37.75
CA THR A 122 -41.21 18.76 -38.74
C THR A 122 -40.29 17.59 -38.49
N ILE A 123 -38.98 17.84 -38.25
CA ILE A 123 -38.01 16.81 -37.94
C ILE A 123 -38.44 15.98 -36.71
N LEU A 124 -38.90 16.66 -35.64
CA LEU A 124 -39.34 15.96 -34.41
C LEU A 124 -40.61 15.14 -34.66
N LYS A 125 -41.57 15.65 -35.42
CA LYS A 125 -42.82 14.92 -35.77
C LYS A 125 -42.56 13.75 -36.72
N ASP A 126 -41.68 13.90 -37.71
CA ASP A 126 -41.25 12.82 -38.59
C ASP A 126 -40.51 11.73 -37.84
N ALA A 127 -39.79 12.08 -36.73
CA ALA A 127 -39.20 11.14 -35.83
C ALA A 127 -40.20 10.47 -34.89
N GLY A 128 -41.48 10.82 -34.96
CA GLY A 128 -42.56 10.21 -34.16
C GLY A 128 -42.89 10.92 -32.86
N VAL A 129 -42.35 12.13 -32.60
CA VAL A 129 -42.63 12.87 -31.35
C VAL A 129 -44.01 13.49 -31.39
N THR A 130 -44.87 13.11 -30.46
CA THR A 130 -46.18 13.77 -30.25
C THR A 130 -46.18 14.61 -28.95
N ASP A 131 -46.98 15.71 -28.94
CA ASP A 131 -47.08 16.57 -27.75
C ASP A 131 -47.51 15.77 -26.50
N LYS A 132 -48.42 14.83 -26.65
CA LYS A 132 -48.94 14.00 -25.54
C LYS A 132 -47.84 13.08 -24.95
N GLU A 133 -47.12 12.39 -25.80
CA GLU A 133 -46.04 11.48 -25.37
C GLU A 133 -44.86 12.24 -24.81
N LEU A 134 -44.50 13.39 -25.40
CA LEU A 134 -43.45 14.24 -24.90
C LEU A 134 -43.77 14.77 -23.49
N ARG A 135 -45.00 15.22 -23.25
CA ARG A 135 -45.45 15.66 -21.91
C ARG A 135 -45.43 14.51 -20.90
N ALA A 136 -45.82 13.30 -21.32
CA ALA A 136 -45.74 12.12 -20.46
C ALA A 136 -44.28 11.79 -20.11
N ALA A 137 -43.36 11.82 -21.08
CA ALA A 137 -41.95 11.60 -20.86
C ALA A 137 -41.33 12.68 -19.93
N ILE A 138 -41.71 13.96 -20.10
CA ILE A 138 -41.28 15.06 -19.23
C ILE A 138 -41.83 14.88 -17.80
N SER A 139 -43.09 14.48 -17.67
CA SER A 139 -43.69 14.22 -16.35
C SER A 139 -42.98 13.09 -15.61
N GLU A 140 -42.59 12.05 -16.33
CA GLU A 140 -41.84 10.92 -15.79
C GLU A 140 -40.40 11.30 -15.43
N LEU A 141 -39.70 12.07 -16.29
CA LEU A 141 -38.37 12.60 -16.01
C LEU A 141 -38.33 13.41 -14.72
N ARG A 142 -39.36 14.25 -14.55
CA ARG A 142 -39.51 15.16 -13.40
C ARG A 142 -40.04 14.50 -12.14
N GLN A 143 -40.59 13.30 -12.23
CA GLN A 143 -41.22 12.59 -11.12
C GLN A 143 -42.25 13.46 -10.35
N GLY A 144 -43.02 14.29 -11.09
CA GLY A 144 -44.01 15.20 -10.53
C GLY A 144 -43.44 16.46 -9.87
N GLN A 145 -42.18 16.80 -10.07
CA GLN A 145 -41.58 18.05 -9.56
C GLN A 145 -41.70 19.19 -10.56
N ASN A 146 -41.94 20.41 -10.01
CA ASN A 146 -41.94 21.65 -10.81
C ASN A 146 -40.54 22.28 -10.74
N VAL A 147 -40.17 23.02 -11.80
CA VAL A 147 -38.91 23.74 -11.89
C VAL A 147 -38.98 25.01 -11.03
N THR A 148 -38.49 24.95 -9.81
CA THR A 148 -38.55 26.03 -8.82
C THR A 148 -37.25 26.78 -8.61
N SER A 149 -36.11 26.19 -9.04
CA SER A 149 -34.75 26.78 -8.98
C SER A 149 -34.13 26.83 -10.36
N GLN A 150 -33.08 27.63 -10.53
CA GLN A 150 -32.33 27.73 -11.77
C GLN A 150 -31.49 26.47 -12.06
N SER A 151 -31.19 25.66 -11.04
CA SER A 151 -30.43 24.40 -11.09
C SER A 151 -31.29 23.14 -11.09
N SER A 152 -32.60 23.26 -11.30
CA SER A 152 -33.55 22.12 -11.18
C SER A 152 -33.21 20.93 -12.07
N GLU A 153 -32.68 21.16 -13.28
CA GLU A 153 -32.28 20.04 -14.17
C GLU A 153 -31.09 19.24 -13.67
N ASP A 154 -30.27 19.82 -12.78
CA ASP A 154 -29.17 19.06 -12.16
C ASP A 154 -29.69 18.07 -11.12
N THR A 155 -30.92 18.28 -10.62
CA THR A 155 -31.55 17.41 -9.62
C THR A 155 -32.31 16.22 -10.22
N TYR A 156 -32.46 16.16 -11.53
CA TYR A 156 -33.13 15.05 -12.22
C TYR A 156 -32.24 13.82 -12.28
N GLN A 157 -32.80 12.66 -11.92
CA GLN A 157 -32.09 11.38 -11.88
C GLN A 157 -30.80 11.45 -11.04
N SER A 158 -30.88 12.12 -9.90
CA SER A 158 -29.74 12.35 -9.01
C SER A 158 -29.08 11.05 -8.55
N LEU A 159 -29.89 10.00 -8.40
CA LEU A 159 -29.38 8.69 -8.00
C LEU A 159 -28.47 8.06 -9.05
N SER A 160 -28.84 8.16 -10.33
CA SER A 160 -28.01 7.63 -11.43
C SER A 160 -26.75 8.47 -11.69
N LYS A 161 -26.74 9.75 -11.29
CA LYS A 161 -25.58 10.66 -11.44
C LYS A 161 -24.59 10.54 -10.28
N TYR A 162 -25.09 10.36 -9.05
CA TYR A 162 -24.31 10.47 -7.82
C TYR A 162 -24.25 9.17 -7.03
N ALA A 163 -24.78 8.06 -7.56
CA ALA A 163 -24.70 6.76 -6.93
C ALA A 163 -24.55 5.64 -7.96
N ILE A 164 -23.87 4.58 -7.55
CA ILE A 164 -23.61 3.39 -8.37
C ILE A 164 -24.60 2.30 -7.97
N ASN A 165 -25.33 1.73 -8.94
CA ASN A 165 -26.21 0.59 -8.67
C ASN A 165 -25.38 -0.68 -8.53
N LEU A 166 -25.20 -1.18 -7.29
CA LEU A 166 -24.38 -2.35 -6.99
C LEU A 166 -25.01 -3.65 -7.51
N ILE A 167 -26.35 -3.75 -7.60
CA ILE A 167 -27.01 -4.94 -8.15
C ILE A 167 -26.79 -5.03 -9.65
N GLU A 168 -26.81 -3.91 -10.35
CA GLU A 168 -26.49 -3.86 -11.77
C GLU A 168 -25.00 -4.14 -12.03
N ALA A 169 -24.13 -3.59 -11.20
CA ALA A 169 -22.70 -3.91 -11.23
C ALA A 169 -22.44 -5.42 -11.00
N ALA A 170 -23.15 -6.04 -10.05
CA ALA A 170 -23.11 -7.48 -9.80
C ALA A 170 -23.61 -8.28 -11.02
N ARG A 171 -24.71 -7.84 -11.65
CA ARG A 171 -25.27 -8.46 -12.85
C ARG A 171 -24.28 -8.44 -14.02
N ASN A 172 -23.54 -7.35 -14.14
CA ASN A 172 -22.53 -7.16 -15.19
C ASN A 172 -21.17 -7.80 -14.83
N GLY A 173 -21.06 -8.53 -13.72
CA GLY A 173 -19.83 -9.21 -13.29
C GLY A 173 -18.70 -8.28 -12.86
N LYS A 174 -19.01 -7.01 -12.54
CA LYS A 174 -18.00 -6.00 -12.16
C LYS A 174 -17.60 -6.07 -10.68
N LEU A 175 -18.36 -6.76 -9.82
CA LEU A 175 -18.04 -6.89 -8.39
C LEU A 175 -17.21 -8.14 -8.13
N ASP A 176 -16.28 -8.02 -7.18
CA ASP A 176 -15.45 -9.13 -6.74
C ASP A 176 -16.25 -10.18 -5.92
N PRO A 177 -15.86 -11.47 -5.96
CA PRO A 177 -16.48 -12.47 -5.12
C PRO A 177 -16.15 -12.18 -3.64
N VAL A 178 -17.20 -12.23 -2.81
CA VAL A 178 -17.06 -11.99 -1.36
C VAL A 178 -17.00 -13.32 -0.63
N ILE A 179 -15.95 -13.52 0.15
CA ILE A 179 -15.63 -14.77 0.83
C ILE A 179 -15.43 -14.52 2.32
N GLY A 180 -15.95 -15.40 3.18
CA GLY A 180 -15.68 -15.38 4.62
C GLY A 180 -16.34 -14.23 5.40
N ARG A 181 -17.40 -13.60 4.84
CA ARG A 181 -18.16 -12.52 5.49
C ARG A 181 -19.65 -12.85 5.67
N ASP A 182 -19.96 -14.13 5.77
CA ASP A 182 -21.35 -14.61 5.83
C ASP A 182 -22.08 -14.17 7.10
N GLU A 183 -21.39 -14.12 8.24
CA GLU A 183 -21.97 -13.71 9.50
C GLU A 183 -22.33 -12.22 9.52
N GLU A 184 -21.43 -11.38 9.05
CA GLU A 184 -21.65 -9.93 8.96
C GLU A 184 -22.77 -9.61 7.96
N ILE A 185 -22.78 -10.25 6.78
CA ILE A 185 -23.84 -10.08 5.79
C ILE A 185 -25.19 -10.53 6.38
N ARG A 186 -25.23 -11.66 7.07
CA ARG A 186 -26.44 -12.15 7.76
C ARG A 186 -26.91 -11.16 8.82
N ARG A 187 -25.98 -10.57 9.55
CA ARG A 187 -26.31 -9.55 10.55
C ARG A 187 -26.87 -8.27 9.91
N VAL A 188 -26.30 -7.82 8.81
CA VAL A 188 -26.81 -6.69 8.02
C VAL A 188 -28.21 -6.98 7.52
N LEU A 189 -28.50 -8.17 6.97
CA LEU A 189 -29.82 -8.59 6.53
C LEU A 189 -30.85 -8.59 7.67
N GLN A 190 -30.45 -9.09 8.85
CA GLN A 190 -31.31 -9.07 10.04
C GLN A 190 -31.67 -7.64 10.45
N ILE A 191 -30.70 -6.73 10.45
CA ILE A 191 -30.93 -5.33 10.82
C ILE A 191 -31.83 -4.64 9.81
N LEU A 192 -31.59 -4.80 8.50
CA LEU A 192 -32.42 -4.23 7.44
C LEU A 192 -33.88 -4.72 7.48
N SER A 193 -34.11 -5.90 8.03
CA SER A 193 -35.44 -6.48 8.17
C SER A 193 -36.19 -6.02 9.44
N ARG A 194 -35.57 -5.26 10.34
CA ARG A 194 -36.20 -4.74 11.58
C ARG A 194 -37.17 -3.62 11.28
N ARG A 195 -38.13 -3.48 12.19
CA ARG A 195 -39.15 -2.39 12.14
C ARG A 195 -38.55 -1.03 12.53
N THR A 196 -37.64 -1.05 13.51
CA THR A 196 -36.94 0.15 14.02
C THR A 196 -35.46 -0.14 14.16
N LYS A 197 -34.58 0.86 14.13
CA LYS A 197 -33.11 0.71 14.10
C LYS A 197 -32.69 -0.22 12.96
N ASN A 198 -33.25 0.02 11.78
CA ASN A 198 -33.10 -0.81 10.60
C ASN A 198 -31.98 -0.34 9.66
N ASN A 199 -31.15 0.59 10.12
CA ASN A 199 -29.96 1.04 9.38
C ASN A 199 -28.70 0.45 10.04
N PRO A 200 -28.02 -0.53 9.42
CA PRO A 200 -26.73 -1.00 9.91
C PRO A 200 -25.63 0.02 9.67
N VAL A 201 -24.67 0.09 10.59
CA VAL A 201 -23.39 0.76 10.40
C VAL A 201 -22.27 -0.23 10.61
N LEU A 202 -21.45 -0.43 9.57
CA LEU A 202 -20.28 -1.29 9.58
C LEU A 202 -19.12 -0.53 10.22
N ILE A 203 -18.58 -1.07 11.31
CA ILE A 203 -17.50 -0.45 12.07
C ILE A 203 -16.29 -1.37 12.03
N GLY A 204 -15.17 -0.89 11.54
CA GLY A 204 -13.93 -1.65 11.48
C GLY A 204 -12.79 -0.79 10.96
N GLU A 205 -11.58 -1.28 11.13
CA GLU A 205 -10.38 -0.61 10.65
C GLU A 205 -10.36 -0.49 9.12
N PRO A 206 -9.60 0.46 8.54
CA PRO A 206 -9.41 0.55 7.10
C PRO A 206 -8.85 -0.77 6.55
N GLY A 207 -9.37 -1.22 5.40
CA GLY A 207 -8.88 -2.44 4.74
C GLY A 207 -9.45 -3.77 5.30
N THR A 208 -10.35 -3.75 6.30
CA THR A 208 -11.00 -4.98 6.82
C THR A 208 -12.13 -5.52 5.94
N GLY A 209 -12.45 -4.86 4.82
CA GLY A 209 -13.44 -5.35 3.86
C GLY A 209 -14.88 -4.92 4.14
N LYS A 210 -15.11 -3.74 4.76
CA LYS A 210 -16.45 -3.18 4.99
C LYS A 210 -17.27 -3.03 3.70
N THR A 211 -16.67 -2.50 2.65
CA THR A 211 -17.31 -2.32 1.34
C THR A 211 -17.63 -3.66 0.69
N ALA A 212 -16.74 -4.66 0.81
CA ALA A 212 -16.97 -6.01 0.29
C ALA A 212 -18.23 -6.68 0.90
N ILE A 213 -18.55 -6.43 2.18
CA ILE A 213 -19.79 -6.94 2.80
C ILE A 213 -21.02 -6.43 2.06
N VAL A 214 -21.03 -5.17 1.65
CA VAL A 214 -22.15 -4.56 0.92
C VAL A 214 -22.22 -5.07 -0.52
N GLU A 215 -21.07 -5.30 -1.16
CA GLU A 215 -21.01 -5.95 -2.47
C GLU A 215 -21.51 -7.40 -2.41
N GLY A 216 -21.14 -8.15 -1.37
CA GLY A 216 -21.67 -9.48 -1.10
C GLY A 216 -23.19 -9.49 -0.88
N LEU A 217 -23.70 -8.47 -0.20
CA LEU A 217 -25.15 -8.27 -0.06
C LEU A 217 -25.81 -8.05 -1.42
N ALA A 218 -25.23 -7.23 -2.32
CA ALA A 218 -25.75 -7.03 -3.67
C ALA A 218 -25.79 -8.33 -4.48
N GLN A 219 -24.73 -9.15 -4.38
CA GLN A 219 -24.68 -10.47 -5.03
C GLN A 219 -25.76 -11.43 -4.50
N ARG A 220 -26.02 -11.44 -3.17
CA ARG A 220 -27.08 -12.26 -2.58
C ARG A 220 -28.48 -11.79 -2.99
N ILE A 221 -28.72 -10.48 -3.04
CA ILE A 221 -30.00 -9.92 -3.55
C ILE A 221 -30.22 -10.37 -5.00
N LEU A 222 -29.18 -10.26 -5.84
CA LEU A 222 -29.28 -10.67 -7.25
C LEU A 222 -29.60 -12.17 -7.42
N ARG A 223 -29.03 -13.02 -6.55
CA ARG A 223 -29.29 -14.48 -6.55
C ARG A 223 -30.61 -14.85 -5.87
N GLY A 224 -31.29 -13.90 -5.20
CA GLY A 224 -32.50 -14.15 -4.43
C GLY A 224 -32.26 -14.85 -3.08
N ASP A 225 -30.99 -14.96 -2.63
CA ASP A 225 -30.57 -15.55 -1.35
C ASP A 225 -30.66 -14.53 -0.21
N VAL A 226 -31.84 -13.94 -0.08
CA VAL A 226 -32.18 -12.94 0.95
C VAL A 226 -33.64 -13.14 1.40
N PRO A 227 -34.04 -12.62 2.58
CA PRO A 227 -35.42 -12.60 3.03
C PRO A 227 -36.36 -11.98 2.00
N GLU A 228 -37.64 -12.45 1.93
CA GLU A 228 -38.61 -12.07 0.92
C GLU A 228 -38.80 -10.55 0.77
N ASN A 229 -38.76 -9.83 1.90
CA ASN A 229 -38.88 -8.37 1.94
C ASN A 229 -37.71 -7.62 1.35
N LEU A 230 -36.60 -8.29 0.99
CA LEU A 230 -35.37 -7.70 0.43
C LEU A 230 -35.09 -8.13 -1.03
N LYS A 231 -35.77 -9.14 -1.55
CA LYS A 231 -35.54 -9.70 -2.90
C LYS A 231 -35.68 -8.68 -4.05
N ASN A 232 -36.59 -7.73 -3.92
CA ASN A 232 -36.87 -6.74 -4.95
C ASN A 232 -36.27 -5.36 -4.64
N LYS A 233 -35.38 -5.28 -3.63
CA LYS A 233 -34.73 -4.03 -3.27
C LYS A 233 -33.57 -3.74 -4.21
N GLN A 234 -33.33 -2.45 -4.44
CA GLN A 234 -32.16 -1.97 -5.14
C GLN A 234 -31.14 -1.45 -4.13
N LEU A 235 -29.87 -1.67 -4.40
CA LEU A 235 -28.77 -1.24 -3.54
C LEU A 235 -27.86 -0.29 -4.32
N PHE A 236 -27.78 0.95 -3.84
CA PHE A 236 -26.96 1.98 -4.45
C PHE A 236 -25.85 2.41 -3.51
N SER A 237 -24.64 2.56 -4.03
CA SER A 237 -23.49 3.13 -3.33
C SER A 237 -23.39 4.61 -3.67
N LEU A 238 -23.44 5.48 -2.67
CA LEU A 238 -23.31 6.93 -2.84
C LEU A 238 -21.86 7.30 -3.18
N ASP A 239 -21.68 8.01 -4.29
CA ASP A 239 -20.38 8.51 -4.71
C ASP A 239 -20.16 9.94 -4.17
N MET A 240 -19.40 10.03 -3.07
CA MET A 240 -19.07 11.30 -2.43
C MET A 240 -18.21 12.18 -3.35
N GLY A 241 -17.33 11.58 -4.16
CA GLY A 241 -16.52 12.31 -5.13
C GLY A 241 -17.38 13.00 -6.20
N ALA A 242 -18.34 12.28 -6.78
CA ALA A 242 -19.25 12.82 -7.77
C ALA A 242 -20.16 13.93 -7.20
N LEU A 243 -20.57 13.82 -5.93
CA LEU A 243 -21.36 14.85 -5.27
C LEU A 243 -20.61 16.18 -5.10
N VAL A 244 -19.31 16.11 -4.80
CA VAL A 244 -18.44 17.28 -4.56
C VAL A 244 -17.86 17.82 -5.86
N ALA A 245 -17.58 16.97 -6.84
CA ALA A 245 -16.94 17.35 -8.10
C ALA A 245 -17.75 18.46 -8.82
N GLY A 246 -17.06 19.57 -9.14
CA GLY A 246 -17.67 20.70 -9.86
C GLY A 246 -18.66 21.55 -9.06
N ALA A 247 -18.88 21.27 -7.77
CA ALA A 247 -19.69 22.15 -6.91
C ALA A 247 -18.88 23.41 -6.57
N LYS A 248 -19.29 24.55 -7.11
CA LYS A 248 -18.62 25.86 -6.89
C LYS A 248 -18.93 26.45 -5.52
N TYR A 249 -20.11 26.11 -4.96
CA TYR A 249 -20.60 26.65 -3.69
C TYR A 249 -21.15 25.53 -2.80
N LYS A 250 -21.08 25.72 -1.50
CA LYS A 250 -21.60 24.80 -0.47
C LYS A 250 -23.08 24.38 -0.72
N GLY A 251 -23.93 25.30 -1.15
CA GLY A 251 -25.34 25.06 -1.43
C GLY A 251 -25.59 24.03 -2.55
N GLU A 252 -24.72 23.93 -3.55
CA GLU A 252 -24.87 22.98 -4.66
C GLU A 252 -24.69 21.53 -4.18
N PHE A 253 -23.71 21.27 -3.31
CA PHE A 253 -23.53 19.96 -2.71
C PHE A 253 -24.75 19.55 -1.86
N GLU A 254 -25.24 20.47 -1.01
CA GLU A 254 -26.42 20.24 -0.18
C GLU A 254 -27.67 19.94 -1.03
N GLU A 255 -27.84 20.68 -2.14
CA GLU A 255 -28.96 20.48 -3.07
C GLU A 255 -28.87 19.14 -3.79
N ARG A 256 -27.70 18.72 -4.26
CA ARG A 256 -27.45 17.41 -4.87
C ARG A 256 -27.74 16.27 -3.89
N LEU A 257 -27.18 16.33 -2.66
CA LEU A 257 -27.41 15.32 -1.64
C LEU A 257 -28.90 15.24 -1.26
N LYS A 258 -29.57 16.39 -1.05
CA LYS A 258 -31.00 16.45 -0.78
C LYS A 258 -31.84 15.84 -1.89
N SER A 259 -31.43 16.04 -3.14
CA SER A 259 -32.07 15.46 -4.31
C SER A 259 -31.97 13.94 -4.34
N VAL A 260 -30.76 13.38 -4.09
CA VAL A 260 -30.56 11.93 -3.96
C VAL A 260 -31.43 11.35 -2.85
N ILE A 261 -31.43 11.97 -1.67
CA ILE A 261 -32.25 11.51 -0.52
C ILE A 261 -33.72 11.57 -0.81
N ASN A 262 -34.20 12.62 -1.49
CA ASN A 262 -35.60 12.74 -1.88
C ASN A 262 -35.99 11.65 -2.88
N GLU A 263 -35.11 11.27 -3.81
CA GLU A 263 -35.36 10.19 -4.76
C GLU A 263 -35.40 8.83 -4.05
N VAL A 264 -34.50 8.58 -3.11
CA VAL A 264 -34.49 7.36 -2.29
C VAL A 264 -35.74 7.28 -1.41
N THR A 265 -36.17 8.36 -0.76
CA THR A 265 -37.35 8.38 0.13
C THR A 265 -38.65 8.19 -0.64
N LYS A 266 -38.77 8.72 -1.87
CA LYS A 266 -39.92 8.51 -2.76
C LYS A 266 -40.07 7.07 -3.25
N SER A 267 -39.02 6.27 -3.20
CA SER A 267 -39.05 4.86 -3.58
C SER A 267 -39.78 3.97 -2.56
N ASP A 268 -40.33 4.54 -1.49
CA ASP A 268 -41.04 3.84 -0.42
C ASP A 268 -40.27 2.63 0.14
N GLY A 269 -38.96 2.86 0.38
CA GLY A 269 -38.07 1.86 0.94
C GLY A 269 -37.64 0.74 -0.04
N ASN A 270 -37.85 0.92 -1.36
CA ASN A 270 -37.37 -0.02 -2.36
C ASN A 270 -35.87 0.15 -2.66
N ILE A 271 -35.31 1.28 -2.27
CA ILE A 271 -33.90 1.59 -2.44
C ILE A 271 -33.20 1.58 -1.08
N ILE A 272 -32.05 0.92 -1.02
CA ILE A 272 -31.12 0.93 0.12
C ILE A 272 -29.90 1.72 -0.32
N LEU A 273 -29.52 2.73 0.43
CA LEU A 273 -28.37 3.58 0.14
C LEU A 273 -27.17 3.20 0.98
N PHE A 274 -26.09 2.75 0.35
CA PHE A 274 -24.81 2.55 1.01
C PHE A 274 -24.02 3.86 1.01
N ILE A 275 -23.49 4.22 2.16
CA ILE A 275 -22.68 5.42 2.36
C ILE A 275 -21.38 4.99 3.02
N ASP A 276 -20.33 4.95 2.20
CA ASP A 276 -18.99 4.71 2.73
C ASP A 276 -18.45 5.97 3.42
N GLU A 277 -17.60 5.81 4.41
CA GLU A 277 -17.11 6.91 5.23
C GLU A 277 -18.22 7.86 5.72
N ILE A 278 -19.34 7.31 6.18
CA ILE A 278 -20.56 8.06 6.57
C ILE A 278 -20.26 9.19 7.58
N HIS A 279 -19.15 9.09 8.32
CA HIS A 279 -18.70 10.11 9.25
C HIS A 279 -18.38 11.44 8.56
N THR A 280 -18.03 11.43 7.27
CA THR A 280 -17.77 12.64 6.47
C THR A 280 -19.03 13.49 6.32
N LEU A 281 -20.20 12.86 6.25
CA LEU A 281 -21.48 13.54 6.18
C LEU A 281 -21.98 14.00 7.57
N VAL A 282 -21.55 13.33 8.64
CA VAL A 282 -22.01 13.60 10.03
C VAL A 282 -21.08 14.57 10.75
N GLY A 283 -19.78 14.49 10.49
CA GLY A 283 -18.75 15.24 11.21
C GLY A 283 -18.40 16.60 10.67
N ALA A 284 -18.84 16.92 9.49
CA ALA A 284 -18.45 18.11 8.74
C ALA A 284 -18.93 19.47 9.32
N GLY A 285 -19.68 19.49 10.44
CA GLY A 285 -20.35 20.68 11.00
C GLY A 285 -19.54 21.55 12.00
N LYS A 286 -18.25 21.30 12.27
CA LYS A 286 -17.50 22.00 13.34
C LYS A 286 -16.36 22.92 12.91
N GLY A 287 -16.12 23.11 11.59
CA GLY A 287 -15.15 24.07 11.07
C GLY A 287 -15.84 25.20 10.31
N GLU A 288 -15.27 26.41 10.27
CA GLU A 288 -15.73 27.49 9.39
C GLU A 288 -15.69 26.98 7.94
N GLY A 289 -16.87 26.72 7.35
CA GLY A 289 -17.02 26.19 5.99
C GLY A 289 -17.37 24.69 5.87
N ALA A 290 -17.52 23.96 6.98
CA ALA A 290 -17.85 22.53 6.96
C ALA A 290 -19.31 22.26 6.59
N MET A 291 -19.52 21.18 5.81
CA MET A 291 -20.82 20.77 5.27
C MET A 291 -21.71 20.18 6.36
N ASP A 292 -22.93 20.72 6.54
CA ASP A 292 -23.90 20.22 7.52
C ASP A 292 -24.88 19.22 6.86
N ALA A 293 -24.31 18.20 6.19
CA ALA A 293 -25.07 17.12 5.56
C ALA A 293 -25.87 16.28 6.56
N ALA A 294 -25.44 16.26 7.82
CA ALA A 294 -26.16 15.57 8.90
C ALA A 294 -27.60 16.10 9.06
N ASN A 295 -27.81 17.40 8.92
CA ASN A 295 -29.14 17.99 9.05
C ASN A 295 -30.09 17.61 7.88
N ILE A 296 -29.54 17.20 6.75
CA ILE A 296 -30.32 16.69 5.61
C ILE A 296 -30.73 15.24 5.85
N LEU A 297 -29.83 14.41 6.38
CA LEU A 297 -30.05 12.98 6.64
C LEU A 297 -30.97 12.72 7.83
N LYS A 298 -30.78 13.46 8.94
CA LYS A 298 -31.50 13.26 10.20
C LYS A 298 -33.02 13.20 10.07
N PRO A 299 -33.72 14.11 9.35
CA PRO A 299 -35.18 14.05 9.21
C PRO A 299 -35.66 12.78 8.52
N ALA A 300 -35.02 12.37 7.42
CA ALA A 300 -35.38 11.17 6.65
C ALA A 300 -35.12 9.88 7.46
N LEU A 301 -33.98 9.81 8.17
CA LEU A 301 -33.67 8.73 9.12
C LEU A 301 -34.65 8.71 10.30
N ALA A 302 -35.02 9.89 10.82
CA ALA A 302 -35.92 9.99 11.96
C ALA A 302 -37.32 9.45 11.64
N ARG A 303 -37.83 9.73 10.44
CA ARG A 303 -39.13 9.24 9.99
C ARG A 303 -39.10 7.78 9.50
N GLY A 304 -37.93 7.18 9.38
CA GLY A 304 -37.74 5.82 8.83
C GLY A 304 -37.95 5.71 7.32
N GLU A 305 -37.92 6.84 6.62
CA GLU A 305 -38.12 6.94 5.17
C GLU A 305 -36.85 6.57 4.38
N LEU A 306 -35.67 6.78 5.00
CA LEU A 306 -34.38 6.43 4.44
C LEU A 306 -33.90 5.10 5.01
N ARG A 307 -33.64 4.14 4.14
CA ARG A 307 -32.90 2.92 4.47
C ARG A 307 -31.47 3.07 3.99
N SER A 308 -30.53 2.99 4.94
CA SER A 308 -29.10 3.17 4.63
C SER A 308 -28.24 2.15 5.33
N ILE A 309 -27.11 1.84 4.72
CA ILE A 309 -25.98 1.11 5.30
C ILE A 309 -24.84 2.11 5.39
N GLY A 310 -24.30 2.34 6.57
CA GLY A 310 -23.11 3.18 6.76
C GLY A 310 -21.87 2.32 6.93
N ALA A 311 -20.71 2.85 6.57
CA ALA A 311 -19.40 2.29 6.93
C ALA A 311 -18.52 3.39 7.53
N THR A 312 -17.74 3.05 8.58
CA THR A 312 -16.83 3.98 9.25
C THR A 312 -15.80 3.21 10.10
N THR A 313 -14.80 3.90 10.62
CA THR A 313 -13.88 3.34 11.62
C THR A 313 -14.43 3.46 13.05
N LEU A 314 -13.82 2.74 14.00
CA LEU A 314 -14.24 2.79 15.40
C LEU A 314 -14.03 4.20 16.00
N ASP A 315 -12.89 4.80 15.75
CA ASP A 315 -12.54 6.14 16.26
C ASP A 315 -13.50 7.20 15.74
N GLU A 316 -13.86 7.14 14.47
CA GLU A 316 -14.79 8.07 13.82
C GLU A 316 -16.22 7.86 14.31
N TYR A 317 -16.61 6.60 14.51
CA TYR A 317 -17.91 6.28 15.10
C TYR A 317 -18.04 6.90 16.50
N GLN A 318 -17.05 6.71 17.37
CA GLN A 318 -17.03 7.29 18.72
C GLN A 318 -17.03 8.82 18.69
N LYS A 319 -16.28 9.40 17.77
CA LYS A 319 -16.12 10.86 17.65
C LYS A 319 -17.38 11.55 17.14
N TYR A 320 -18.09 10.95 16.18
CA TYR A 320 -19.16 11.59 15.44
C TYR A 320 -20.55 11.01 15.71
N PHE A 321 -20.70 9.70 15.88
CA PHE A 321 -21.99 9.03 16.06
C PHE A 321 -22.42 8.91 17.52
N GLU A 322 -21.57 8.46 18.41
CA GLU A 322 -21.90 8.30 19.83
C GLU A 322 -22.25 9.63 20.52
N LYS A 323 -21.68 10.72 20.03
CA LYS A 323 -21.98 12.07 20.52
C LYS A 323 -23.34 12.61 20.05
N ASP A 324 -23.88 12.04 18.96
CA ASP A 324 -25.17 12.42 18.40
C ASP A 324 -26.25 11.36 18.73
N LYS A 325 -26.96 11.56 19.84
CA LYS A 325 -27.98 10.63 20.31
C LYS A 325 -29.12 10.38 19.32
N ALA A 326 -29.35 11.27 18.35
CA ALA A 326 -30.36 11.09 17.32
C ALA A 326 -29.94 10.05 16.29
N LEU A 327 -28.67 10.06 15.88
CA LEU A 327 -28.10 9.06 14.98
C LEU A 327 -27.89 7.71 15.67
N GLU A 328 -27.31 7.71 16.89
CA GLU A 328 -27.09 6.48 17.68
C GLU A 328 -28.39 5.65 17.83
N ARG A 329 -29.53 6.30 18.00
CA ARG A 329 -30.82 5.61 18.12
C ARG A 329 -31.36 5.06 16.79
N ARG A 330 -30.77 5.41 15.65
CA ARG A 330 -31.24 5.02 14.31
C ARG A 330 -30.36 3.99 13.63
N PHE A 331 -29.09 3.97 13.99
CA PHE A 331 -28.15 2.99 13.47
C PHE A 331 -27.94 1.83 14.45
N GLN A 332 -27.66 0.67 13.89
CA GLN A 332 -27.24 -0.51 14.64
C GLN A 332 -25.86 -0.93 14.19
N THR A 333 -24.94 -1.03 15.13
CA THR A 333 -23.55 -1.38 14.85
C THR A 333 -23.38 -2.83 14.42
N VAL A 334 -22.50 -3.04 13.45
CA VAL A 334 -21.98 -4.32 13.00
C VAL A 334 -20.46 -4.22 13.00
N MET A 335 -19.80 -4.93 13.90
CA MET A 335 -18.34 -4.96 13.95
C MET A 335 -17.80 -5.76 12.78
N VAL A 336 -16.75 -5.25 12.17
CA VAL A 336 -16.04 -5.86 11.05
C VAL A 336 -14.58 -5.98 11.45
N ASP A 337 -14.27 -7.10 12.10
CA ASP A 337 -12.94 -7.37 12.60
C ASP A 337 -11.98 -7.79 11.46
N GLU A 338 -10.69 -7.64 11.71
CA GLU A 338 -9.64 -8.15 10.84
C GLU A 338 -9.80 -9.68 10.72
N PRO A 339 -9.88 -10.26 9.51
CA PRO A 339 -9.98 -11.70 9.36
C PRO A 339 -8.68 -12.38 9.82
N ASP A 340 -8.79 -13.59 10.34
CA ASP A 340 -7.63 -14.40 10.65
C ASP A 340 -6.84 -14.81 9.38
N THR A 341 -5.66 -15.37 9.57
CA THR A 341 -4.78 -15.77 8.45
C THR A 341 -5.43 -16.81 7.54
N ALA A 342 -6.15 -17.80 8.10
CA ALA A 342 -6.80 -18.86 7.32
C ALA A 342 -7.94 -18.30 6.45
N SER A 343 -8.76 -17.43 7.02
CA SER A 343 -9.83 -16.72 6.30
C SER A 343 -9.26 -15.79 5.22
N SER A 344 -8.17 -15.07 5.52
CA SER A 344 -7.49 -14.20 4.56
C SER A 344 -6.91 -14.98 3.37
N ILE A 345 -6.29 -16.13 3.60
CA ILE A 345 -5.81 -17.02 2.53
C ILE A 345 -6.99 -17.46 1.64
N SER A 346 -8.12 -17.79 2.24
CA SER A 346 -9.33 -18.18 1.50
C SER A 346 -9.88 -17.04 0.65
N ILE A 347 -9.86 -15.80 1.17
CA ILE A 347 -10.25 -14.61 0.44
C ILE A 347 -9.33 -14.39 -0.77
N LEU A 348 -8.01 -14.42 -0.58
CA LEU A 348 -7.06 -14.21 -1.67
C LEU A 348 -7.17 -15.32 -2.73
N ARG A 349 -7.40 -16.59 -2.33
CA ARG A 349 -7.66 -17.68 -3.27
C ARG A 349 -8.88 -17.43 -4.13
N GLY A 350 -9.93 -16.85 -3.57
CA GLY A 350 -11.12 -16.47 -4.33
C GLY A 350 -10.94 -15.29 -5.26
N LEU A 351 -10.02 -14.38 -4.95
CA LEU A 351 -9.68 -13.22 -5.79
C LEU A 351 -8.63 -13.55 -6.86
N LYS A 352 -7.87 -14.62 -6.66
CA LYS A 352 -6.73 -15.03 -7.48
C LYS A 352 -6.99 -14.94 -8.98
N GLU A 353 -8.07 -15.58 -9.48
CA GLU A 353 -8.37 -15.65 -10.91
C GLU A 353 -8.55 -14.25 -11.53
N ARG A 354 -9.11 -13.30 -10.79
CA ARG A 354 -9.29 -11.93 -11.28
C ARG A 354 -7.97 -11.18 -11.43
N TYR A 355 -7.07 -11.32 -10.45
CA TYR A 355 -5.75 -10.69 -10.51
C TYR A 355 -4.86 -11.37 -11.56
N GLU A 356 -4.93 -12.69 -11.71
CA GLU A 356 -4.28 -13.42 -12.78
C GLU A 356 -4.74 -12.93 -14.16
N ASN A 357 -6.03 -12.71 -14.36
CA ASN A 357 -6.60 -12.21 -15.61
C ASN A 357 -6.22 -10.74 -15.86
N HIS A 358 -6.25 -9.90 -14.82
CA HIS A 358 -5.89 -8.48 -14.96
C HIS A 358 -4.43 -8.29 -15.33
N HIS A 359 -3.52 -8.98 -14.64
CA HIS A 359 -2.07 -8.86 -14.87
C HIS A 359 -1.55 -9.83 -15.91
N GLN A 360 -2.36 -10.82 -16.32
CA GLN A 360 -1.99 -11.87 -17.27
C GLN A 360 -0.75 -12.68 -16.83
N VAL A 361 -0.65 -12.91 -15.52
CA VAL A 361 0.37 -13.74 -14.87
C VAL A 361 -0.32 -14.83 -14.06
N ARG A 362 0.40 -15.88 -13.71
CA ARG A 362 -0.09 -16.92 -12.80
C ARG A 362 0.39 -16.62 -11.38
N ILE A 363 -0.49 -16.81 -10.40
CA ILE A 363 -0.16 -16.63 -8.99
C ILE A 363 -0.14 -18.00 -8.33
N LYS A 364 1.01 -18.43 -7.80
CA LYS A 364 1.11 -19.69 -7.09
C LYS A 364 0.42 -19.61 -5.73
N ASP A 365 -0.05 -20.76 -5.23
CA ASP A 365 -0.69 -20.82 -3.91
C ASP A 365 0.29 -20.46 -2.79
N GLU A 366 1.57 -20.84 -2.94
CA GLU A 366 2.65 -20.43 -2.03
C GLU A 366 2.81 -18.90 -1.93
N ALA A 367 2.59 -18.18 -3.04
CA ALA A 367 2.60 -16.71 -3.04
C ALA A 367 1.42 -16.12 -2.26
N ILE A 368 0.25 -16.73 -2.36
CA ILE A 368 -0.94 -16.33 -1.60
C ILE A 368 -0.69 -16.51 -0.09
N ILE A 369 -0.19 -17.66 0.30
CA ILE A 369 0.15 -17.96 1.69
C ILE A 369 1.20 -16.97 2.19
N ALA A 370 2.28 -16.76 1.41
CA ALA A 370 3.33 -15.82 1.74
C ALA A 370 2.80 -14.38 1.85
N ALA A 371 1.89 -13.94 0.97
CA ALA A 371 1.30 -12.59 1.04
C ALA A 371 0.56 -12.36 2.36
N VAL A 372 -0.20 -13.35 2.83
CA VAL A 372 -0.94 -13.24 4.10
C VAL A 372 0.02 -13.32 5.30
N GLU A 373 0.90 -14.32 5.34
CA GLU A 373 1.79 -14.55 6.47
C GLU A 373 2.82 -13.43 6.63
N LEU A 374 3.47 -13.04 5.53
CA LEU A 374 4.48 -11.99 5.57
C LEU A 374 3.86 -10.62 5.86
N SER A 375 2.70 -10.30 5.27
CA SER A 375 2.01 -9.04 5.58
C SER A 375 1.54 -8.99 7.03
N ASN A 376 1.02 -10.09 7.58
CA ASN A 376 0.59 -10.15 8.97
C ASN A 376 1.77 -9.98 9.94
N ARG A 377 2.94 -10.51 9.57
CA ARG A 377 4.15 -10.47 10.42
C ARG A 377 4.90 -9.15 10.31
N TYR A 378 5.06 -8.60 9.10
CA TYR A 378 5.96 -7.48 8.82
C TYR A 378 5.28 -6.13 8.59
N ILE A 379 3.99 -6.12 8.20
CA ILE A 379 3.22 -4.91 7.95
C ILE A 379 2.20 -4.74 9.07
N THR A 380 2.54 -3.93 10.07
CA THR A 380 1.76 -3.78 11.30
C THR A 380 0.85 -2.55 11.35
N ASP A 381 0.99 -1.64 10.39
CA ASP A 381 0.23 -0.39 10.26
C ASP A 381 -0.98 -0.51 9.32
N ARG A 382 -1.20 -1.68 8.73
CA ARG A 382 -2.32 -2.02 7.85
C ARG A 382 -2.98 -3.33 8.28
N PHE A 383 -4.20 -3.57 7.83
CA PHE A 383 -5.03 -4.70 8.24
C PHE A 383 -5.27 -5.69 7.09
N LEU A 384 -5.45 -6.98 7.44
CA LEU A 384 -5.90 -8.00 6.51
C LEU A 384 -7.39 -7.79 6.17
N PRO A 385 -7.84 -8.20 4.96
CA PRO A 385 -7.05 -8.82 3.89
C PRO A 385 -6.34 -7.82 2.97
N ASP A 386 -6.62 -6.53 3.08
CA ASP A 386 -6.21 -5.48 2.13
C ASP A 386 -4.70 -5.45 1.90
N LYS A 387 -3.89 -5.44 2.99
CA LYS A 387 -2.42 -5.46 2.88
C LYS A 387 -1.88 -6.67 2.12
N ALA A 388 -2.52 -7.83 2.23
CA ALA A 388 -2.10 -9.03 1.52
C ALA A 388 -2.56 -9.02 0.05
N ILE A 389 -3.72 -8.44 -0.23
CA ILE A 389 -4.22 -8.20 -1.59
C ILE A 389 -3.29 -7.23 -2.32
N ASP A 390 -2.91 -6.13 -1.69
CA ASP A 390 -1.99 -5.15 -2.26
C ASP A 390 -0.62 -5.76 -2.59
N LEU A 391 -0.08 -6.64 -1.73
CA LEU A 391 1.17 -7.35 -2.02
C LEU A 391 1.04 -8.26 -3.23
N MET A 392 -0.06 -8.99 -3.32
CA MET A 392 -0.33 -9.87 -4.46
C MET A 392 -0.49 -9.06 -5.75
N ASP A 393 -1.18 -7.94 -5.70
CA ASP A 393 -1.39 -7.02 -6.83
C ASP A 393 -0.07 -6.41 -7.30
N GLU A 394 0.75 -5.87 -6.38
CA GLU A 394 2.03 -5.27 -6.72
C GLU A 394 3.03 -6.29 -7.26
N ALA A 395 3.10 -7.50 -6.67
CA ALA A 395 3.97 -8.55 -7.17
C ALA A 395 3.57 -9.00 -8.59
N ALA A 396 2.26 -9.13 -8.84
CA ALA A 396 1.74 -9.46 -10.17
C ALA A 396 1.99 -8.33 -11.18
N ALA A 397 1.84 -7.07 -10.77
CA ALA A 397 2.14 -5.91 -11.58
C ALA A 397 3.63 -5.80 -11.93
N LYS A 398 4.52 -6.06 -10.93
CA LYS A 398 5.97 -6.12 -11.12
C LYS A 398 6.35 -7.18 -12.15
N LEU A 399 5.84 -8.39 -11.98
CA LEU A 399 6.13 -9.51 -12.88
C LEU A 399 5.64 -9.23 -14.31
N ARG A 400 4.45 -8.62 -14.46
CA ARG A 400 3.95 -8.16 -15.76
C ARG A 400 4.90 -7.15 -16.41
N MET A 401 5.36 -6.16 -15.63
CA MET A 401 6.29 -5.14 -16.13
C MET A 401 7.63 -5.76 -16.55
N GLU A 402 8.18 -6.66 -15.75
CA GLU A 402 9.43 -7.38 -16.07
C GLU A 402 9.29 -8.23 -17.35
N ARG A 403 8.15 -8.87 -17.53
CA ARG A 403 7.85 -9.65 -18.75
C ARG A 403 7.74 -8.76 -19.99
N ASP A 404 7.11 -7.59 -19.88
CA ASP A 404 6.88 -6.67 -21.00
C ASP A 404 8.12 -5.84 -21.32
N SER A 405 9.09 -5.73 -20.42
CA SER A 405 10.38 -5.04 -20.56
C SER A 405 11.51 -5.99 -21.00
N LEU A 406 12.68 -5.43 -21.26
CA LEU A 406 13.89 -6.22 -21.47
C LEU A 406 14.30 -6.89 -20.15
N PRO A 407 14.75 -8.16 -20.17
CA PRO A 407 15.35 -8.80 -19.00
C PRO A 407 16.53 -7.99 -18.45
N GLU A 408 16.72 -8.02 -17.14
CA GLU A 408 17.76 -7.25 -16.45
C GLU A 408 19.16 -7.56 -17.01
N GLU A 409 19.45 -8.84 -17.26
CA GLU A 409 20.71 -9.30 -17.85
C GLU A 409 20.95 -8.69 -19.24
N LEU A 410 19.90 -8.58 -20.06
CA LEU A 410 20.02 -8.01 -21.40
C LEU A 410 20.17 -6.48 -21.36
N ASP A 411 19.45 -5.82 -20.43
CA ASP A 411 19.59 -4.37 -20.21
C ASP A 411 20.99 -4.01 -19.69
N GLU A 412 21.56 -4.84 -18.84
CA GLU A 412 22.94 -4.69 -18.33
C GLU A 412 23.99 -4.81 -19.44
N ILE A 413 23.82 -5.81 -20.30
CA ILE A 413 24.68 -5.98 -21.49
C ILE A 413 24.55 -4.77 -22.43
N GLU A 414 23.33 -4.31 -22.72
CA GLU A 414 23.13 -3.13 -23.58
C GLU A 414 23.73 -1.85 -22.98
N ARG A 415 23.62 -1.65 -21.67
CA ARG A 415 24.24 -0.51 -20.98
C ARG A 415 25.76 -0.57 -21.05
N ARG A 416 26.32 -1.76 -20.79
CA ARG A 416 27.79 -1.99 -20.87
C ARG A 416 28.31 -1.77 -22.27
N LEU A 417 27.60 -2.28 -23.29
CA LEU A 417 27.94 -2.02 -24.69
C LEU A 417 27.97 -0.54 -25.04
N LYS A 418 26.92 0.23 -24.61
CA LYS A 418 26.87 1.68 -24.81
C LYS A 418 28.05 2.38 -24.15
N GLN A 419 28.39 1.98 -22.92
CA GLN A 419 29.54 2.55 -22.20
C GLN A 419 30.86 2.29 -22.94
N LEU A 420 31.10 1.05 -23.37
CA LEU A 420 32.33 0.69 -24.12
C LEU A 420 32.40 1.33 -25.51
N GLU A 421 31.26 1.50 -26.17
CA GLU A 421 31.19 2.22 -27.44
C GLU A 421 31.55 3.70 -27.30
N ILE A 422 31.10 4.34 -26.22
CA ILE A 422 31.47 5.73 -25.88
C ILE A 422 32.96 5.79 -25.58
N GLU A 423 33.49 4.86 -24.76
CA GLU A 423 34.92 4.80 -24.43
C GLU A 423 35.78 4.56 -25.69
N ARG A 424 35.34 3.67 -26.57
CA ARG A 424 36.00 3.42 -27.85
C ARG A 424 36.10 4.67 -28.71
N GLU A 425 35.03 5.45 -28.83
CA GLU A 425 35.04 6.71 -29.58
C GLU A 425 35.97 7.80 -28.96
N ALA A 426 36.05 7.81 -27.62
CA ALA A 426 36.98 8.69 -26.90
C ALA A 426 38.43 8.29 -27.17
N ILE A 427 38.81 7.01 -27.01
CA ILE A 427 40.20 6.51 -27.21
C ILE A 427 40.63 6.56 -28.67
N LYS A 428 39.70 6.42 -29.61
CA LYS A 428 39.99 6.62 -31.05
C LYS A 428 40.55 8.00 -31.37
N ARG A 429 40.19 9.00 -30.58
CA ARG A 429 40.75 10.36 -30.71
C ARG A 429 42.15 10.45 -30.10
N GLU A 430 42.47 9.62 -29.13
CA GLU A 430 43.78 9.57 -28.47
C GLU A 430 44.82 8.70 -29.20
N LYS A 431 44.42 7.92 -30.25
CA LYS A 431 45.25 7.03 -31.10
C LYS A 431 45.97 5.92 -30.33
N ASP A 432 45.41 5.41 -29.24
CA ASP A 432 45.95 4.25 -28.52
C ASP A 432 45.45 2.94 -29.20
N GLU A 433 46.24 2.39 -30.14
CA GLU A 433 45.87 1.20 -30.92
C GLU A 433 45.75 -0.06 -30.05
N ALA A 434 46.54 -0.20 -29.00
CA ALA A 434 46.49 -1.40 -28.13
C ALA A 434 45.18 -1.44 -27.32
N LYS A 435 44.78 -0.33 -26.77
CA LYS A 435 43.53 -0.20 -25.99
C LYS A 435 42.29 -0.29 -26.89
N LEU A 436 42.35 0.25 -28.11
CA LEU A 436 41.33 0.10 -29.14
C LEU A 436 41.09 -1.35 -29.55
N ALA A 437 42.16 -2.13 -29.70
CA ALA A 437 42.07 -3.56 -30.05
C ALA A 437 41.40 -4.36 -28.91
N GLN A 438 41.72 -4.05 -27.64
CA GLN A 438 41.13 -4.69 -26.48
C GLN A 438 39.65 -4.35 -26.38
N LEU A 439 39.26 -3.08 -26.50
CA LEU A 439 37.84 -2.63 -26.46
C LEU A 439 37.00 -3.22 -27.59
N ASN A 440 37.57 -3.30 -28.81
CA ASN A 440 36.88 -3.91 -29.94
C ASN A 440 36.61 -5.39 -29.71
N LYS A 441 37.54 -6.11 -29.06
CA LYS A 441 37.35 -7.51 -28.70
C LYS A 441 36.22 -7.67 -27.65
N GLU A 442 36.26 -6.87 -26.60
CA GLU A 442 35.24 -6.89 -25.55
C GLU A 442 33.84 -6.51 -26.09
N ILE A 443 33.76 -5.51 -26.96
CA ILE A 443 32.51 -5.13 -27.64
C ILE A 443 32.01 -6.26 -28.56
N ALA A 444 32.89 -6.97 -29.26
CA ALA A 444 32.48 -8.07 -30.12
C ALA A 444 31.92 -9.26 -29.30
N GLU A 445 32.57 -9.63 -28.21
CA GLU A 445 32.13 -10.68 -27.29
C GLU A 445 30.77 -10.33 -26.66
N LEU A 446 30.58 -9.10 -26.19
CA LEU A 446 29.30 -8.64 -25.64
C LEU A 446 28.18 -8.55 -26.69
N LYS A 447 28.48 -8.17 -27.92
CA LYS A 447 27.50 -8.16 -29.04
C LYS A 447 27.04 -9.56 -29.42
N GLU A 448 27.95 -10.54 -29.38
CA GLU A 448 27.58 -11.95 -29.59
C GLU A 448 26.65 -12.44 -28.47
N GLN A 449 26.98 -12.12 -27.21
CA GLN A 449 26.12 -12.40 -26.05
C GLN A 449 24.78 -11.73 -26.20
N GLU A 450 24.72 -10.41 -26.48
CA GLU A 450 23.48 -9.67 -26.72
C GLU A 450 22.59 -10.34 -27.76
N THR A 451 23.18 -10.73 -28.89
CA THR A 451 22.43 -11.35 -29.99
C THR A 451 21.83 -12.69 -29.56
N SER A 452 22.62 -13.51 -28.83
CA SER A 452 22.18 -14.80 -28.31
C SER A 452 21.05 -14.65 -27.28
N TYR A 453 21.22 -13.76 -26.30
CA TYR A 453 20.23 -13.51 -25.29
C TYR A 453 18.94 -12.92 -25.89
N LYS A 454 19.06 -11.98 -26.83
CA LYS A 454 17.91 -11.36 -27.49
C LYS A 454 17.11 -12.37 -28.34
N ALA A 455 17.77 -13.28 -29.02
CA ALA A 455 17.11 -14.35 -29.77
C ALA A 455 16.36 -15.33 -28.84
N LYS A 456 16.99 -15.71 -27.72
CA LYS A 456 16.35 -16.56 -26.70
C LYS A 456 15.13 -15.88 -26.11
N TRP A 457 15.27 -14.63 -25.60
CA TRP A 457 14.19 -13.83 -25.09
C TRP A 457 13.03 -13.66 -26.07
N GLN A 458 13.32 -13.36 -27.33
CA GLN A 458 12.26 -13.16 -28.33
C GLN A 458 11.51 -14.46 -28.62
N SER A 459 12.19 -15.60 -28.63
CA SER A 459 11.59 -16.92 -28.77
C SER A 459 10.68 -17.29 -27.57
N GLU A 460 11.09 -16.97 -26.33
CA GLU A 460 10.28 -17.17 -25.14
C GLU A 460 9.07 -16.24 -25.15
N LYS A 461 9.25 -14.95 -25.49
CA LYS A 461 8.21 -13.92 -25.56
C LYS A 461 7.10 -14.27 -26.55
N GLU A 462 7.44 -14.84 -27.71
CA GLU A 462 6.44 -15.30 -28.69
C GLU A 462 5.53 -16.40 -28.13
N LEU A 463 6.08 -17.37 -27.40
CA LEU A 463 5.30 -18.44 -26.76
C LEU A 463 4.42 -17.90 -25.64
N VAL A 464 4.95 -17.01 -24.80
CA VAL A 464 4.20 -16.34 -23.74
C VAL A 464 3.04 -15.52 -24.29
N ASN A 465 3.26 -14.77 -25.37
CA ASN A 465 2.21 -13.99 -26.04
C ASN A 465 1.08 -14.88 -26.59
N LYS A 466 1.40 -16.06 -27.14
CA LYS A 466 0.39 -17.03 -27.58
C LYS A 466 -0.44 -17.56 -26.40
N ILE A 467 0.20 -17.93 -25.30
CA ILE A 467 -0.50 -18.35 -24.08
C ILE A 467 -1.49 -17.28 -23.63
N GLN A 468 -1.08 -16.01 -23.65
CA GLN A 468 -1.93 -14.91 -23.23
C GLN A 468 -3.11 -14.65 -24.17
N GLN A 469 -2.87 -14.75 -25.47
CA GLN A 469 -3.94 -14.60 -26.45
C GLN A 469 -5.01 -15.68 -26.23
N ASN A 470 -4.60 -16.93 -26.03
CA ASN A 470 -5.50 -18.03 -25.73
C ASN A 470 -6.23 -17.84 -24.39
N LYS A 471 -5.58 -17.31 -23.34
CA LYS A 471 -6.24 -16.99 -22.06
C LYS A 471 -7.31 -15.90 -22.20
N LYS A 472 -7.06 -14.84 -22.98
CA LYS A 472 -8.05 -13.80 -23.28
C LYS A 472 -9.26 -14.37 -24.01
N GLU A 473 -9.04 -15.26 -24.96
CA GLU A 473 -10.11 -15.92 -25.71
C GLU A 473 -10.94 -16.82 -24.80
N ILE A 474 -10.31 -17.55 -23.88
CA ILE A 474 -10.98 -18.35 -22.83
C ILE A 474 -11.90 -17.46 -21.97
N GLU A 475 -11.44 -16.30 -21.55
CA GLU A 475 -12.21 -15.38 -20.72
C GLU A 475 -13.46 -14.84 -21.48
N GLN A 476 -13.29 -14.46 -22.72
CA GLN A 476 -14.38 -14.03 -23.58
C GLN A 476 -15.41 -15.16 -23.78
N LEU A 477 -14.95 -16.38 -24.03
CA LEU A 477 -15.81 -17.54 -24.18
C LEU A 477 -16.53 -17.91 -22.87
N LYS A 478 -15.89 -17.81 -21.73
CA LYS A 478 -16.54 -17.99 -20.40
C LYS A 478 -17.66 -16.97 -20.21
N PHE A 479 -17.39 -15.70 -20.51
CA PHE A 479 -18.42 -14.64 -20.44
C PHE A 479 -19.60 -14.89 -21.40
N GLU A 480 -19.34 -15.34 -22.63
CA GLU A 480 -20.35 -15.70 -23.59
C GLU A 480 -21.18 -16.93 -23.12
N ALA A 481 -20.51 -17.93 -22.51
CA ALA A 481 -21.20 -19.10 -21.95
C ALA A 481 -22.14 -18.71 -20.80
N ASP A 482 -21.68 -17.87 -19.89
CA ASP A 482 -22.50 -17.38 -18.77
C ASP A 482 -23.68 -16.51 -19.24
N LYS A 483 -23.50 -15.74 -20.31
CA LYS A 483 -24.58 -14.99 -20.94
C LYS A 483 -25.60 -15.92 -21.60
N ALA A 484 -25.14 -16.91 -22.39
CA ALA A 484 -26.00 -17.88 -23.05
C ALA A 484 -26.78 -18.76 -22.02
N GLU A 485 -26.14 -19.10 -20.88
CA GLU A 485 -26.79 -19.82 -19.79
C GLU A 485 -27.95 -19.03 -19.17
N ARG A 486 -27.77 -17.71 -18.99
CA ARG A 486 -28.83 -16.81 -18.53
C ARG A 486 -29.96 -16.64 -19.53
N GLU A 487 -29.65 -16.72 -20.83
CA GLU A 487 -30.63 -16.65 -21.94
C GLU A 487 -31.31 -18.01 -22.20
N GLY A 488 -30.87 -19.10 -21.54
CA GLY A 488 -31.43 -20.44 -21.65
C GLY A 488 -30.94 -21.23 -22.87
N ASP A 489 -29.93 -20.77 -23.57
CA ASP A 489 -29.30 -21.44 -24.73
C ASP A 489 -28.26 -22.46 -24.29
N TYR A 490 -28.72 -23.59 -23.77
CA TYR A 490 -27.82 -24.67 -23.28
C TYR A 490 -27.05 -25.35 -24.42
N GLY A 491 -27.48 -25.27 -25.66
CA GLY A 491 -26.75 -25.81 -26.82
C GLY A 491 -25.44 -25.04 -27.04
N LYS A 492 -25.52 -23.71 -27.03
CA LYS A 492 -24.34 -22.84 -27.13
C LYS A 492 -23.40 -22.96 -25.93
N VAL A 493 -23.96 -23.11 -24.72
CA VAL A 493 -23.17 -23.35 -23.50
C VAL A 493 -22.34 -24.63 -23.62
N ALA A 494 -22.94 -25.73 -24.10
CA ALA A 494 -22.26 -27.01 -24.29
C ALA A 494 -21.15 -26.93 -25.36
N GLU A 495 -21.41 -26.27 -26.48
CA GLU A 495 -20.40 -26.05 -27.53
C GLU A 495 -19.19 -25.28 -26.99
N ILE A 496 -19.42 -24.22 -26.24
CA ILE A 496 -18.35 -23.41 -25.67
C ILE A 496 -17.60 -24.18 -24.61
N ARG A 497 -18.28 -24.75 -23.59
CA ARG A 497 -17.63 -25.39 -22.43
C ARG A 497 -16.90 -26.69 -22.78
N TYR A 498 -17.50 -27.55 -23.61
CA TYR A 498 -16.94 -28.87 -23.94
C TYR A 498 -16.16 -28.91 -25.26
N GLY A 499 -16.31 -27.89 -26.13
CA GLY A 499 -15.60 -27.81 -27.39
C GLY A 499 -14.47 -26.79 -27.33
N LYS A 500 -14.80 -25.50 -27.40
CA LYS A 500 -13.82 -24.42 -27.60
C LYS A 500 -12.90 -24.24 -26.40
N LEU A 501 -13.43 -24.20 -25.17
CA LEU A 501 -12.59 -24.01 -23.96
C LEU A 501 -11.59 -25.15 -23.78
N GLN A 502 -12.05 -26.40 -23.96
CA GLN A 502 -11.16 -27.56 -23.80
C GLN A 502 -10.05 -27.61 -24.86
N SER A 503 -10.34 -27.17 -26.10
CA SER A 503 -9.33 -27.05 -27.15
C SER A 503 -8.26 -26.02 -26.80
N LEU A 504 -8.65 -24.83 -26.36
CA LEU A 504 -7.72 -23.77 -25.99
C LEU A 504 -6.90 -24.12 -24.73
N GLU A 505 -7.50 -24.79 -23.74
CA GLU A 505 -6.77 -25.27 -22.54
C GLU A 505 -5.72 -26.31 -22.91
N ASN A 506 -6.01 -27.22 -23.83
CA ASN A 506 -5.03 -28.20 -24.30
C ASN A 506 -3.89 -27.54 -25.12
N GLU A 507 -4.21 -26.53 -25.93
CA GLU A 507 -3.22 -25.76 -26.65
C GLU A 507 -2.29 -24.99 -25.69
N ILE A 508 -2.83 -24.35 -24.65
CA ILE A 508 -2.04 -23.70 -23.61
C ILE A 508 -1.08 -24.68 -22.94
N LYS A 509 -1.55 -25.90 -22.56
CA LYS A 509 -0.69 -26.91 -21.96
C LYS A 509 0.47 -27.32 -22.88
N SER A 510 0.18 -27.53 -24.18
CA SER A 510 1.21 -27.87 -25.15
C SER A 510 2.26 -26.75 -25.29
N ILE A 511 1.84 -25.49 -25.38
CA ILE A 511 2.74 -24.35 -25.47
C ILE A 511 3.55 -24.19 -24.17
N GLN A 512 2.97 -24.43 -23.00
CA GLN A 512 3.68 -24.40 -21.71
C GLN A 512 4.75 -25.49 -21.60
N GLU A 513 4.50 -26.71 -22.11
CA GLU A 513 5.52 -27.77 -22.19
C GLU A 513 6.67 -27.39 -23.12
N ASP A 514 6.37 -26.75 -24.24
CA ASP A 514 7.39 -26.29 -25.18
C ASP A 514 8.20 -25.13 -24.60
N LEU A 515 7.55 -24.21 -23.90
CA LEU A 515 8.21 -23.13 -23.20
C LEU A 515 9.16 -23.66 -22.12
N LYS A 516 8.71 -24.60 -21.30
CA LYS A 516 9.52 -25.23 -20.26
C LYS A 516 10.74 -25.98 -20.83
N LYS A 517 10.58 -26.66 -21.97
CA LYS A 517 11.71 -27.30 -22.67
C LYS A 517 12.74 -26.29 -23.18
N LYS A 518 12.29 -25.12 -23.66
CA LYS A 518 13.18 -24.08 -24.15
C LYS A 518 13.90 -23.30 -23.05
N GLN A 519 13.23 -23.07 -21.94
CA GLN A 519 13.75 -22.33 -20.78
C GLN A 519 14.90 -23.07 -20.08
N GLY A 520 14.80 -24.39 -19.93
CA GLY A 520 15.77 -25.18 -19.18
C GLY A 520 15.90 -24.68 -17.74
N ASP A 521 17.15 -24.62 -17.21
CA ASP A 521 17.42 -24.16 -15.86
C ASP A 521 17.48 -22.61 -15.74
N ASN A 522 17.57 -21.89 -16.88
CA ASN A 522 17.68 -20.42 -16.93
C ASN A 522 16.52 -19.81 -17.73
N ALA A 523 15.36 -19.65 -17.11
CA ALA A 523 14.23 -18.96 -17.69
C ALA A 523 14.48 -17.44 -17.73
N MET A 524 14.35 -16.81 -18.91
CA MET A 524 14.48 -15.35 -19.04
C MET A 524 13.17 -14.62 -18.74
N ILE A 525 12.03 -15.29 -18.88
CA ILE A 525 10.70 -14.73 -18.61
C ILE A 525 10.03 -15.57 -17.54
N LYS A 526 9.77 -14.97 -16.38
CA LYS A 526 8.96 -15.58 -15.34
C LYS A 526 7.47 -15.37 -15.67
N GLU A 527 6.66 -16.40 -15.51
CA GLU A 527 5.21 -16.35 -15.74
C GLU A 527 4.39 -16.47 -14.44
N GLU A 528 5.02 -16.86 -13.36
CA GLU A 528 4.38 -17.21 -12.12
C GLU A 528 4.91 -16.36 -10.96
N VAL A 529 3.99 -15.74 -10.22
CA VAL A 529 4.32 -15.06 -8.96
C VAL A 529 4.58 -16.12 -7.89
N THR A 530 5.75 -16.06 -7.26
CA THR A 530 6.20 -16.97 -6.21
C THR A 530 6.20 -16.31 -4.83
N ALA A 531 6.48 -17.09 -3.79
CA ALA A 531 6.66 -16.54 -2.44
C ALA A 531 7.84 -15.54 -2.37
N GLU A 532 8.88 -15.75 -3.19
CA GLU A 532 10.03 -14.85 -3.27
C GLU A 532 9.66 -13.48 -3.82
N ASP A 533 8.82 -13.44 -4.88
CA ASP A 533 8.36 -12.17 -5.46
C ASP A 533 7.54 -11.36 -4.43
N ILE A 534 6.71 -12.04 -3.63
CA ILE A 534 6.00 -11.40 -2.52
C ILE A 534 6.97 -10.89 -1.45
N ALA A 535 7.98 -11.70 -1.10
CA ALA A 535 8.99 -11.29 -0.12
C ALA A 535 9.79 -10.06 -0.59
N ASP A 536 10.07 -9.95 -1.89
CA ASP A 536 10.71 -8.78 -2.48
C ASP A 536 9.86 -7.51 -2.32
N VAL A 537 8.54 -7.61 -2.54
CA VAL A 537 7.64 -6.49 -2.34
C VAL A 537 7.58 -6.09 -0.86
N VAL A 538 7.45 -7.07 0.04
CA VAL A 538 7.48 -6.83 1.49
C VAL A 538 8.79 -6.16 1.90
N SER A 539 9.92 -6.61 1.32
CA SER A 539 11.24 -6.02 1.60
C SER A 539 11.32 -4.54 1.19
N ARG A 540 10.71 -4.18 0.05
CA ARG A 540 10.65 -2.78 -0.41
C ARG A 540 9.77 -1.91 0.51
N TRP A 541 8.63 -2.43 0.95
CA TRP A 541 7.70 -1.66 1.80
C TRP A 541 8.24 -1.44 3.21
N THR A 542 8.88 -2.47 3.76
CA THR A 542 9.31 -2.47 5.16
C THR A 542 10.77 -2.09 5.35
N GLY A 543 11.58 -2.17 4.28
CA GLY A 543 13.03 -2.04 4.35
C GLY A 543 13.73 -3.27 4.97
N ILE A 544 13.01 -4.37 5.20
CA ILE A 544 13.53 -5.60 5.79
C ILE A 544 13.93 -6.56 4.66
N PRO A 545 15.12 -7.15 4.64
CA PRO A 545 15.55 -8.04 3.57
C PRO A 545 14.88 -9.42 3.64
N VAL A 546 13.53 -9.45 3.53
CA VAL A 546 12.71 -10.66 3.69
C VAL A 546 13.02 -11.71 2.63
N SER A 547 13.33 -11.31 1.40
CA SER A 547 13.69 -12.22 0.31
C SER A 547 14.94 -13.05 0.61
N LYS A 548 15.95 -12.43 1.23
CA LYS A 548 17.16 -13.15 1.69
C LYS A 548 16.87 -14.08 2.87
N MET A 549 15.81 -13.82 3.62
CA MET A 549 15.44 -14.61 4.80
C MET A 549 14.74 -15.93 4.44
N LEU A 550 14.08 -16.03 3.28
CA LEU A 550 13.31 -17.23 2.92
C LEU A 550 14.16 -18.40 2.42
N GLN A 551 15.23 -18.15 1.66
CA GLN A 551 16.02 -19.19 1.01
C GLN A 551 17.14 -19.81 1.87
N SER A 552 17.66 -19.06 2.83
CA SER A 552 18.82 -19.50 3.63
C SER A 552 18.56 -19.58 5.13
N GLU A 553 17.32 -19.31 5.58
CA GLU A 553 17.03 -19.22 7.02
C GLU A 553 17.31 -20.51 7.80
N ARG A 554 16.96 -21.67 7.25
CA ARG A 554 17.21 -22.92 7.98
C ARG A 554 18.70 -23.18 8.19
N ASP A 555 19.48 -23.09 7.13
CA ASP A 555 20.92 -23.38 7.19
C ASP A 555 21.68 -22.26 7.95
N LYS A 556 21.31 -21.00 7.73
CA LYS A 556 21.90 -19.88 8.46
C LYS A 556 21.58 -19.94 9.95
N LEU A 557 20.33 -20.20 10.35
CA LEU A 557 19.96 -20.32 11.76
C LEU A 557 20.62 -21.51 12.47
N LEU A 558 20.93 -22.59 11.74
CA LEU A 558 21.67 -23.71 12.27
C LEU A 558 23.15 -23.39 12.52
N HIS A 559 23.73 -22.44 11.76
CA HIS A 559 25.12 -22.00 11.85
C HIS A 559 25.27 -20.59 12.41
N LEU A 560 24.27 -20.11 13.15
CA LEU A 560 24.23 -18.74 13.69
C LEU A 560 25.40 -18.47 14.64
N GLU A 561 25.78 -19.44 15.47
CA GLU A 561 26.93 -19.33 16.38
C GLU A 561 28.22 -19.11 15.59
N ASP A 562 28.48 -19.93 14.59
CA ASP A 562 29.70 -19.83 13.76
C ASP A 562 29.82 -18.45 13.10
N GLU A 563 28.71 -17.90 12.65
CA GLU A 563 28.67 -16.57 12.03
C GLU A 563 28.90 -15.45 13.06
N LEU A 564 28.31 -15.56 14.24
CA LEU A 564 28.51 -14.57 15.31
C LEU A 564 29.96 -14.61 15.81
N HIS A 565 30.58 -15.82 15.87
CA HIS A 565 32.00 -15.99 16.26
C HIS A 565 32.99 -15.36 15.27
N LYS A 566 32.60 -15.16 14.00
CA LYS A 566 33.43 -14.42 13.02
C LYS A 566 33.68 -12.98 13.47
N ARG A 567 32.82 -12.42 14.29
CA ARG A 567 32.87 -11.03 14.74
C ARG A 567 33.08 -10.88 16.24
N VAL A 568 32.53 -11.80 17.04
CA VAL A 568 32.64 -11.80 18.51
C VAL A 568 33.54 -12.98 18.95
N ILE A 569 34.66 -12.68 19.53
CA ILE A 569 35.61 -13.68 19.99
C ILE A 569 35.29 -14.04 21.45
N GLY A 570 35.31 -15.33 21.75
CA GLY A 570 34.89 -15.86 23.05
C GLY A 570 33.38 -15.70 23.29
N GLN A 571 32.97 -15.69 24.55
CA GLN A 571 31.57 -15.46 24.97
C GLN A 571 30.57 -16.51 24.46
N ASP A 572 31.00 -17.79 24.44
CA ASP A 572 30.24 -18.91 23.85
C ASP A 572 28.85 -19.03 24.48
N GLU A 573 28.73 -18.91 25.82
CA GLU A 573 27.43 -18.95 26.54
C GLU A 573 26.47 -17.84 26.04
N ALA A 574 26.98 -16.64 25.79
CA ALA A 574 26.17 -15.51 25.32
C ALA A 574 25.68 -15.73 23.88
N ILE A 575 26.57 -16.24 23.03
CA ILE A 575 26.27 -16.50 21.62
C ILE A 575 25.24 -17.63 21.49
N GLU A 576 25.43 -18.73 22.26
CA GLU A 576 24.53 -19.88 22.29
C GLU A 576 23.10 -19.46 22.76
N ALA A 577 23.03 -18.75 23.89
CA ALA A 577 21.75 -18.30 24.45
C ALA A 577 20.98 -17.41 23.50
N VAL A 578 21.66 -16.48 22.84
CA VAL A 578 21.02 -15.60 21.83
C VAL A 578 20.60 -16.39 20.60
N ALA A 579 21.43 -17.30 20.10
CA ALA A 579 21.13 -18.13 18.96
C ALA A 579 19.92 -19.04 19.21
N ASP A 580 19.83 -19.63 20.38
CA ASP A 580 18.70 -20.47 20.79
C ASP A 580 17.40 -19.70 20.91
N ALA A 581 17.42 -18.49 21.46
CA ALA A 581 16.23 -17.65 21.53
C ALA A 581 15.71 -17.26 20.12
N VAL A 582 16.63 -16.91 19.22
CA VAL A 582 16.28 -16.63 17.82
C VAL A 582 15.70 -17.87 17.14
N ARG A 583 16.29 -19.04 17.33
CA ARG A 583 15.77 -20.31 16.78
C ARG A 583 14.39 -20.63 17.34
N ARG A 584 14.15 -20.53 18.66
CA ARG A 584 12.84 -20.75 19.28
C ARG A 584 11.76 -19.84 18.69
N SER A 585 12.08 -18.57 18.54
CA SER A 585 11.15 -17.58 17.94
C SER A 585 10.84 -17.92 16.48
N ARG A 586 11.85 -18.28 15.69
CA ARG A 586 11.67 -18.62 14.26
C ARG A 586 10.95 -19.95 14.04
N ALA A 587 11.11 -20.88 14.95
CA ALA A 587 10.37 -22.15 14.93
C ALA A 587 8.91 -22.02 15.42
N GLY A 588 8.46 -20.81 15.83
CA GLY A 588 7.11 -20.61 16.34
C GLY A 588 6.87 -21.22 17.74
N LEU A 589 7.93 -21.53 18.47
CA LEU A 589 7.86 -22.15 19.79
C LEU A 589 7.84 -21.15 20.96
N GLN A 590 7.78 -19.87 20.64
CA GLN A 590 7.71 -18.76 21.60
C GLN A 590 6.31 -18.15 21.64
N ASP A 591 5.95 -17.51 22.75
CA ASP A 591 4.69 -16.75 22.85
C ASP A 591 4.67 -15.61 21.79
N PRO A 592 3.70 -15.63 20.86
CA PRO A 592 3.61 -14.66 19.78
C PRO A 592 3.34 -13.23 20.26
N LYS A 593 3.06 -13.04 21.56
CA LYS A 593 2.86 -11.71 22.16
C LYS A 593 4.16 -11.06 22.63
N ARG A 594 5.24 -11.80 22.82
CA ARG A 594 6.51 -11.32 23.35
C ARG A 594 7.52 -10.93 22.26
N PRO A 595 8.56 -10.10 22.57
CA PRO A 595 9.70 -9.86 21.68
C PRO A 595 10.41 -11.18 21.31
N ILE A 596 11.19 -11.18 20.21
CA ILE A 596 11.97 -12.35 19.75
C ILE A 596 12.89 -12.88 20.85
N GLY A 597 13.49 -11.99 21.65
CA GLY A 597 14.28 -12.34 22.81
C GLY A 597 14.56 -11.12 23.66
N SER A 598 14.78 -11.35 24.95
CA SER A 598 15.09 -10.32 25.94
C SER A 598 16.25 -10.78 26.82
N PHE A 599 17.33 -10.02 26.82
CA PHE A 599 18.61 -10.41 27.46
C PHE A 599 19.16 -9.33 28.37
N ILE A 600 19.77 -9.73 29.49
CA ILE A 600 20.63 -8.87 30.27
C ILE A 600 22.08 -9.37 30.16
N PHE A 601 22.98 -8.54 29.66
CA PHE A 601 24.40 -8.81 29.53
C PHE A 601 25.16 -8.13 30.66
N LEU A 602 25.69 -8.94 31.56
CA LEU A 602 26.51 -8.51 32.71
C LEU A 602 28.00 -8.67 32.39
N GLY A 603 28.84 -7.82 32.89
CA GLY A 603 30.28 -7.98 32.72
C GLY A 603 31.04 -6.66 32.64
N THR A 604 32.37 -6.75 32.61
CA THR A 604 33.28 -5.61 32.54
C THR A 604 33.15 -4.86 31.22
N THR A 605 33.72 -3.68 31.15
CA THR A 605 33.71 -2.89 29.90
C THR A 605 34.65 -3.52 28.87
N GLY A 606 34.28 -3.50 27.60
CA GLY A 606 35.16 -3.94 26.49
C GLY A 606 35.22 -5.44 26.26
N VAL A 607 34.34 -6.25 26.86
CA VAL A 607 34.25 -7.72 26.67
C VAL A 607 33.39 -8.19 25.50
N GLY A 608 32.77 -7.26 24.73
CA GLY A 608 32.04 -7.60 23.54
C GLY A 608 30.50 -7.46 23.62
N LYS A 609 29.91 -6.99 24.74
CA LYS A 609 28.45 -6.86 24.93
C LYS A 609 27.76 -6.10 23.79
N THR A 610 28.25 -4.92 23.47
CA THR A 610 27.69 -4.09 22.37
C THR A 610 28.02 -4.65 20.98
N GLU A 611 29.18 -5.32 20.86
CA GLU A 611 29.58 -5.92 19.58
C GLU A 611 28.70 -7.12 19.19
N LEU A 612 28.29 -7.93 20.19
CA LEU A 612 27.34 -9.02 19.96
C LEU A 612 25.98 -8.48 19.50
N ALA A 613 25.49 -7.37 20.07
CA ALA A 613 24.25 -6.72 19.61
C ALA A 613 24.35 -6.23 18.17
N LYS A 614 25.51 -5.68 17.78
CA LYS A 614 25.78 -5.25 16.40
C LYS A 614 25.90 -6.41 15.42
N ALA A 615 26.65 -7.44 15.80
CA ALA A 615 26.81 -8.66 14.99
C ALA A 615 25.45 -9.32 14.75
N LEU A 616 24.58 -9.33 15.75
CA LEU A 616 23.25 -9.87 15.67
C LEU A 616 22.35 -9.05 14.73
N ALA A 617 22.42 -7.71 14.79
CA ALA A 617 21.68 -6.83 13.90
C ALA A 617 22.14 -7.01 12.44
N GLU A 618 23.44 -7.05 12.20
CA GLU A 618 24.02 -7.29 10.87
C GLU A 618 23.60 -8.64 10.31
N TYR A 619 23.68 -9.69 11.12
CA TYR A 619 23.38 -11.05 10.68
C TYR A 619 21.89 -11.28 10.40
N LEU A 620 21.01 -10.85 11.32
CA LEU A 620 19.57 -11.08 11.20
C LEU A 620 18.87 -10.12 10.23
N PHE A 621 19.40 -8.90 10.09
CA PHE A 621 18.73 -7.83 9.36
C PHE A 621 19.57 -7.27 8.20
N ASP A 622 20.77 -7.85 7.96
CA ASP A 622 21.73 -7.48 6.90
C ASP A 622 22.20 -6.01 6.99
N ASP A 623 22.01 -5.38 8.16
CA ASP A 623 22.40 -3.98 8.39
C ASP A 623 22.64 -3.69 9.89
N GLU A 624 23.88 -3.36 10.24
CA GLU A 624 24.27 -2.92 11.58
C GLU A 624 23.49 -1.68 12.06
N SER A 625 23.02 -0.84 11.14
CA SER A 625 22.24 0.36 11.46
C SER A 625 20.81 0.04 11.99
N LEU A 626 20.37 -1.21 11.89
CA LEU A 626 19.12 -1.68 12.48
C LEU A 626 19.26 -2.02 13.98
N MET A 627 20.30 -1.51 14.62
CA MET A 627 20.44 -1.47 16.07
C MET A 627 20.09 -0.07 16.59
N THR A 628 19.06 0.00 17.44
CA THR A 628 18.73 1.23 18.19
C THR A 628 19.39 1.19 19.55
N ARG A 629 20.36 2.06 19.79
CA ARG A 629 21.04 2.17 21.09
C ARG A 629 20.46 3.33 21.89
N ILE A 630 20.08 3.05 23.14
CA ILE A 630 19.60 4.03 24.11
C ILE A 630 20.46 3.92 25.36
N ASP A 631 21.17 5.00 25.69
CA ASP A 631 22.02 5.09 26.88
C ASP A 631 21.19 5.47 28.11
N MET A 632 21.06 4.58 29.08
CA MET A 632 20.24 4.80 30.26
C MET A 632 20.79 5.84 31.22
N SER A 633 22.06 6.24 31.07
CA SER A 633 22.61 7.37 31.80
C SER A 633 21.93 8.71 31.51
N GLU A 634 21.26 8.82 30.33
CA GLU A 634 20.44 9.99 29.96
C GLU A 634 19.03 9.96 30.59
N TYR A 635 18.61 8.84 31.17
CA TYR A 635 17.24 8.59 31.69
C TYR A 635 17.20 8.33 33.19
N GLN A 636 18.05 9.00 33.93
CA GLN A 636 18.15 8.90 35.41
C GLN A 636 17.04 9.66 36.13
N GLU A 637 16.48 10.70 35.50
CA GLU A 637 15.46 11.55 36.09
C GLU A 637 14.07 11.29 35.49
N LYS A 638 13.03 11.42 36.32
CA LYS A 638 11.63 11.14 35.95
C LYS A 638 11.17 11.89 34.68
N HIS A 639 11.56 13.15 34.53
CA HIS A 639 11.15 13.94 33.39
C HIS A 639 11.80 13.49 32.06
N THR A 640 12.99 12.85 32.12
CA THR A 640 13.64 12.34 30.92
C THR A 640 12.98 11.05 30.40
N VAL A 641 12.32 10.28 31.28
CA VAL A 641 11.62 9.04 30.91
C VAL A 641 10.51 9.30 29.89
N SER A 642 9.82 10.45 29.98
CA SER A 642 8.80 10.82 29.01
C SER A 642 9.35 10.96 27.57
N ARG A 643 10.66 11.20 27.39
CA ARG A 643 11.28 11.25 26.06
C ARG A 643 11.29 9.88 25.35
N LEU A 644 11.17 8.78 26.11
CA LEU A 644 11.09 7.43 25.51
C LEU A 644 9.76 7.18 24.80
N ILE A 645 8.65 7.66 25.38
CA ILE A 645 7.29 7.42 24.88
C ILE A 645 6.60 8.67 24.30
N GLY A 646 7.26 9.83 24.37
CA GLY A 646 6.76 11.14 23.96
C GLY A 646 6.31 12.01 25.12
N ALA A 647 6.29 13.32 24.91
CA ALA A 647 5.81 14.28 25.90
C ALA A 647 4.29 14.25 26.03
N PRO A 648 3.71 14.48 27.25
CA PRO A 648 2.28 14.61 27.41
C PRO A 648 1.70 15.81 26.65
N PRO A 649 0.39 15.82 26.34
CA PRO A 649 -0.26 16.96 25.68
C PRO A 649 -0.02 18.28 26.45
N GLY A 650 0.40 19.31 25.72
CA GLY A 650 0.68 20.65 26.31
C GLY A 650 2.12 20.88 26.75
N TYR A 651 2.99 19.91 26.68
CA TYR A 651 4.43 20.06 26.94
C TYR A 651 5.24 20.24 25.66
N VAL A 652 6.39 20.91 25.75
CA VAL A 652 7.34 21.10 24.65
C VAL A 652 7.85 19.74 24.16
N GLY A 653 7.82 19.50 22.85
CA GLY A 653 8.21 18.22 22.24
C GLY A 653 7.07 17.20 22.05
N TYR A 654 5.80 17.56 22.32
CA TYR A 654 4.64 16.68 22.08
C TYR A 654 4.55 16.20 20.62
N ASP A 655 4.89 17.05 19.65
CA ASP A 655 4.85 16.72 18.23
C ASP A 655 5.98 15.80 17.75
N GLU A 656 7.11 15.74 18.45
CA GLU A 656 8.29 14.99 18.05
C GLU A 656 8.16 13.46 18.23
N GLY A 657 7.23 13.01 19.07
CA GLY A 657 7.09 11.59 19.41
C GLY A 657 8.15 11.09 20.42
N GLY A 658 8.04 9.86 20.88
CA GLY A 658 9.02 9.26 21.81
C GLY A 658 10.22 8.64 21.08
N GLN A 659 11.42 8.78 21.61
CA GLN A 659 12.64 8.24 20.99
C GLN A 659 12.56 6.73 20.77
N LEU A 660 12.14 5.98 21.80
CA LEU A 660 12.01 4.52 21.71
C LEU A 660 10.85 4.13 20.78
N THR A 661 9.68 4.74 20.99
CA THR A 661 8.49 4.40 20.23
C THR A 661 8.63 4.76 18.74
N GLU A 662 9.22 5.91 18.42
CA GLU A 662 9.43 6.32 17.04
C GLU A 662 10.53 5.52 16.34
N ALA A 663 11.62 5.17 17.07
CA ALA A 663 12.68 4.32 16.52
C ALA A 663 12.14 2.94 16.11
N VAL A 664 11.38 2.28 16.99
CA VAL A 664 10.83 0.95 16.72
C VAL A 664 9.67 1.03 15.71
N ARG A 665 8.88 2.09 15.71
CA ARG A 665 7.83 2.31 14.70
C ARG A 665 8.41 2.41 13.29
N ARG A 666 9.57 3.10 13.14
CA ARG A 666 10.27 3.21 11.84
C ARG A 666 11.04 1.95 11.46
N LYS A 667 11.55 1.24 12.46
CA LYS A 667 12.35 0.02 12.30
C LYS A 667 11.79 -1.09 13.19
N PRO A 668 10.61 -1.67 12.83
CA PRO A 668 9.93 -2.66 13.66
C PRO A 668 10.70 -3.99 13.76
N TYR A 669 11.72 -4.17 12.92
CA TYR A 669 12.68 -5.27 12.93
C TYR A 669 14.04 -4.69 13.30
N SER A 670 14.40 -4.79 14.56
CA SER A 670 15.66 -4.18 15.06
C SER A 670 16.12 -4.82 16.37
N VAL A 671 17.40 -4.63 16.66
CA VAL A 671 17.94 -4.86 17.99
C VAL A 671 17.82 -3.57 18.78
N VAL A 672 17.15 -3.61 19.93
CA VAL A 672 17.05 -2.47 20.85
C VAL A 672 18.01 -2.71 22.00
N LEU A 673 19.04 -1.89 22.07
CA LEU A 673 20.09 -1.96 23.08
C LEU A 673 19.89 -0.86 24.13
N PHE A 674 19.58 -1.24 25.36
CA PHE A 674 19.58 -0.36 26.53
C PHE A 674 20.93 -0.49 27.24
N ASP A 675 21.76 0.51 27.13
CA ASP A 675 23.11 0.50 27.69
C ASP A 675 23.10 1.04 29.14
N GLU A 676 23.81 0.39 30.05
CA GLU A 676 23.90 0.76 31.47
C GLU A 676 22.54 0.81 32.20
N ILE A 677 21.75 -0.27 32.07
CA ILE A 677 20.38 -0.35 32.58
C ILE A 677 20.26 -0.06 34.09
N GLU A 678 21.29 -0.34 34.87
CA GLU A 678 21.34 -0.04 36.29
C GLU A 678 21.26 1.45 36.63
N LYS A 679 21.51 2.34 35.67
CA LYS A 679 21.42 3.79 35.86
C LYS A 679 20.01 4.36 35.56
N ALA A 680 19.14 3.54 35.00
CA ALA A 680 17.79 3.96 34.60
C ALA A 680 16.90 4.33 35.80
N HIS A 681 16.07 5.36 35.61
CA HIS A 681 15.01 5.67 36.57
C HIS A 681 14.03 4.49 36.72
N PRO A 682 13.46 4.21 37.91
CA PRO A 682 12.50 3.13 38.11
C PRO A 682 11.31 3.09 37.16
N ASP A 683 10.87 4.23 36.65
CA ASP A 683 9.75 4.31 35.69
C ASP A 683 10.11 3.73 34.31
N VAL A 684 11.39 3.65 33.94
CA VAL A 684 11.85 2.98 32.70
C VAL A 684 11.50 1.50 32.75
N PHE A 685 11.73 0.86 33.91
CA PHE A 685 11.38 -0.56 34.10
C PHE A 685 9.86 -0.81 33.94
N ASN A 686 9.00 0.14 34.37
CA ASN A 686 7.57 0.03 34.18
C ASN A 686 7.18 0.06 32.69
N ILE A 687 7.84 0.89 31.87
CA ILE A 687 7.65 0.94 30.42
C ILE A 687 8.12 -0.38 29.78
N LEU A 688 9.30 -0.86 30.17
CA LEU A 688 9.85 -2.09 29.62
C LEU A 688 9.06 -3.34 30.03
N LEU A 689 8.41 -3.37 31.21
CA LEU A 689 7.50 -4.44 31.59
C LEU A 689 6.36 -4.61 30.59
N GLN A 690 5.76 -3.52 30.11
CA GLN A 690 4.71 -3.59 29.08
C GLN A 690 5.25 -4.16 27.77
N VAL A 691 6.46 -3.78 27.38
CA VAL A 691 7.12 -4.30 26.18
C VAL A 691 7.39 -5.80 26.31
N LEU A 692 7.91 -6.26 27.46
CA LEU A 692 8.29 -7.65 27.70
C LEU A 692 7.08 -8.58 27.85
N ASP A 693 5.97 -8.10 28.40
CA ASP A 693 4.76 -8.91 28.61
C ASP A 693 3.88 -8.96 27.36
N ASP A 694 3.58 -7.79 26.75
CA ASP A 694 2.61 -7.65 25.68
C ASP A 694 3.25 -7.47 24.30
N GLY A 695 4.57 -7.28 24.21
CA GLY A 695 5.29 -6.98 22.95
C GLY A 695 4.79 -5.71 22.26
N ARG A 696 4.25 -4.78 23.03
CA ARG A 696 3.72 -3.51 22.52
C ARG A 696 3.91 -2.39 23.54
N LEU A 697 3.96 -1.17 23.04
CA LEU A 697 4.07 0.03 23.87
C LEU A 697 3.20 1.14 23.25
N THR A 698 2.33 1.75 24.05
CA THR A 698 1.50 2.85 23.59
C THR A 698 2.22 4.18 23.88
N ASP A 699 2.37 5.01 22.84
CA ASP A 699 2.94 6.34 22.97
C ASP A 699 1.93 7.34 23.58
N ASN A 700 2.41 8.51 23.94
CA ASN A 700 1.55 9.56 24.53
C ASN A 700 0.56 10.19 23.52
N LYS A 701 0.62 9.82 22.23
CA LYS A 701 -0.38 10.16 21.21
C LYS A 701 -1.45 9.07 21.08
N GLY A 702 -1.41 8.01 21.87
CA GLY A 702 -2.34 6.88 21.81
C GLY A 702 -2.00 5.85 20.74
N ARG A 703 -0.85 5.97 20.04
CA ARG A 703 -0.45 5.02 19.01
C ARG A 703 0.25 3.83 19.64
N THR A 704 -0.16 2.63 19.28
CA THR A 704 0.47 1.39 19.76
C THR A 704 1.61 1.01 18.83
N VAL A 705 2.82 0.85 19.38
CA VAL A 705 4.03 0.43 18.69
C VAL A 705 4.29 -1.03 18.99
N ASN A 706 4.59 -1.83 17.97
CA ASN A 706 4.77 -3.27 18.05
C ASN A 706 6.26 -3.62 18.22
N PHE A 707 6.60 -4.32 19.30
CA PHE A 707 7.94 -4.80 19.65
C PHE A 707 8.13 -6.31 19.45
N LYS A 708 7.12 -7.03 18.94
CA LYS A 708 7.18 -8.49 18.81
C LYS A 708 8.30 -8.99 17.89
N ASN A 709 8.73 -8.15 16.97
CA ASN A 709 9.79 -8.45 16.02
C ASN A 709 11.13 -7.83 16.43
N THR A 710 11.30 -7.36 17.66
CA THR A 710 12.55 -6.81 18.16
C THR A 710 13.27 -7.79 19.07
N ILE A 711 14.58 -7.64 19.16
CA ILE A 711 15.42 -8.28 20.18
C ILE A 711 15.83 -7.20 21.16
N ILE A 712 15.54 -7.43 22.44
CA ILE A 712 15.83 -6.49 23.51
C ILE A 712 17.08 -6.93 24.25
N ILE A 713 18.11 -6.10 24.23
CA ILE A 713 19.37 -6.35 24.93
C ILE A 713 19.59 -5.21 25.92
N MET A 714 19.81 -5.55 27.16
CA MET A 714 20.16 -4.61 28.22
C MET A 714 21.61 -4.92 28.67
N THR A 715 22.47 -3.93 28.72
CA THR A 715 23.82 -4.12 29.26
C THR A 715 23.93 -3.53 30.66
N SER A 716 24.73 -4.15 31.49
CA SER A 716 25.05 -3.67 32.83
C SER A 716 26.52 -3.91 33.17
N ASN A 717 27.08 -2.96 33.86
CA ASN A 717 28.45 -3.08 34.44
C ASN A 717 28.41 -3.43 35.93
N LEU A 718 27.24 -3.84 36.44
CA LEU A 718 27.06 -4.23 37.82
C LEU A 718 27.98 -5.43 38.17
N GLY A 719 28.68 -5.36 39.29
CA GLY A 719 29.61 -6.41 39.72
C GLY A 719 30.93 -6.48 38.98
N SER A 720 31.24 -5.53 38.07
CA SER A 720 32.47 -5.55 37.26
C SER A 720 33.76 -5.70 38.06
N SER A 721 33.89 -4.96 39.14
CA SER A 721 35.07 -5.05 40.04
C SER A 721 35.15 -6.40 40.77
N TYR A 722 34.02 -6.99 41.11
CA TYR A 722 33.96 -8.33 41.71
C TYR A 722 34.32 -9.39 40.68
N ILE A 723 33.75 -9.37 39.52
CA ILE A 723 34.10 -10.28 38.40
C ILE A 723 35.59 -10.26 38.15
N GLN A 724 36.18 -9.08 38.01
CA GLN A 724 37.62 -8.94 37.77
C GLN A 724 38.48 -9.53 38.89
N SER A 725 38.17 -9.22 40.16
CA SER A 725 38.92 -9.71 41.30
C SER A 725 38.84 -11.25 41.46
N GLN A 726 37.77 -11.88 41.02
CA GLN A 726 37.66 -13.34 41.05
C GLN A 726 38.39 -13.99 39.87
N PHE A 727 38.29 -13.41 38.68
CA PHE A 727 38.97 -13.93 37.49
C PHE A 727 40.50 -13.82 37.56
N GLU A 728 41.07 -12.90 38.37
CA GLU A 728 42.50 -12.85 38.68
C GLU A 728 43.00 -14.06 39.51
N LYS A 729 42.09 -14.79 40.17
CA LYS A 729 42.36 -15.99 40.97
C LYS A 729 42.18 -17.30 40.20
N ILE A 730 41.78 -17.22 38.92
CA ILE A 730 41.53 -18.39 38.07
C ILE A 730 42.84 -19.06 37.70
N ASN A 731 42.86 -20.40 37.81
CA ASN A 731 43.87 -21.31 37.30
C ASN A 731 43.19 -22.52 36.65
N ASP A 732 43.92 -23.29 35.86
CA ASP A 732 43.38 -24.41 35.07
C ASP A 732 42.58 -25.46 35.90
N GLN A 733 42.70 -25.48 37.23
CA GLN A 733 42.01 -26.42 38.13
C GLN A 733 40.74 -25.88 38.76
N ASN A 734 40.53 -24.57 38.82
CA ASN A 734 39.40 -23.95 39.54
C ASN A 734 38.50 -23.08 38.64
N HIS A 735 38.71 -23.08 37.32
CA HIS A 735 38.05 -22.21 36.39
C HIS A 735 36.51 -22.29 36.53
N ASP A 736 35.91 -23.49 36.34
CA ASP A 736 34.48 -23.65 36.35
C ASP A 736 33.83 -23.32 37.71
N GLN A 737 34.51 -23.66 38.81
CA GLN A 737 34.01 -23.33 40.14
C GLN A 737 33.99 -21.82 40.36
N VAL A 738 35.06 -21.11 40.02
CA VAL A 738 35.13 -19.65 40.18
C VAL A 738 34.14 -18.91 39.30
N VAL A 739 33.91 -19.38 38.06
CA VAL A 739 32.90 -18.83 37.16
C VAL A 739 31.51 -18.97 37.74
N GLU A 740 31.14 -20.19 38.24
CA GLU A 740 29.83 -20.45 38.84
C GLU A 740 29.60 -19.61 40.12
N GLU A 741 30.56 -19.55 41.03
CA GLU A 741 30.49 -18.75 42.27
C GLU A 741 30.37 -17.25 41.94
N THR A 742 31.12 -16.78 40.95
CA THR A 742 31.09 -15.38 40.51
C THR A 742 29.72 -15.05 39.88
N LYS A 743 29.19 -15.92 39.03
CA LYS A 743 27.89 -15.78 38.42
C LYS A 743 26.76 -15.71 39.46
N ALA A 744 26.83 -16.61 40.48
CA ALA A 744 25.84 -16.62 41.57
C ALA A 744 25.82 -15.31 42.37
N GLU A 745 27.01 -14.77 42.70
CA GLU A 745 27.09 -13.54 43.48
C GLU A 745 26.72 -12.29 42.66
N VAL A 746 27.12 -12.22 41.39
CA VAL A 746 26.68 -11.14 40.50
C VAL A 746 25.16 -11.17 40.29
N MET A 747 24.55 -12.36 40.20
CA MET A 747 23.09 -12.49 40.16
C MET A 747 22.42 -12.03 41.46
N ASN A 748 23.04 -12.27 42.61
CA ASN A 748 22.56 -11.74 43.91
C ASN A 748 22.62 -10.21 43.95
N MET A 749 23.71 -9.61 43.43
CA MET A 749 23.82 -8.16 43.30
C MET A 749 22.76 -7.59 42.38
N LEU A 750 22.49 -8.24 41.24
CA LEU A 750 21.45 -7.85 40.29
C LEU A 750 20.07 -7.86 40.94
N LYS A 751 19.72 -8.92 41.67
CA LYS A 751 18.44 -9.05 42.42
C LYS A 751 18.24 -7.98 43.51
N LYS A 752 19.31 -7.40 44.03
CA LYS A 752 19.25 -6.28 44.98
C LYS A 752 19.01 -4.94 44.28
N THR A 753 19.44 -4.80 43.03
CA THR A 753 19.39 -3.55 42.25
C THR A 753 18.15 -3.45 41.38
N ILE A 754 17.76 -4.55 40.70
CA ILE A 754 16.62 -4.60 39.80
C ILE A 754 15.49 -5.41 40.43
N ARG A 755 14.25 -4.95 40.24
CA ARG A 755 13.06 -5.59 40.83
C ARG A 755 12.94 -7.05 40.35
N PRO A 756 12.59 -7.99 41.25
CA PRO A 756 12.46 -9.40 40.90
C PRO A 756 11.39 -9.64 39.82
N GLU A 757 10.31 -8.85 39.80
CA GLU A 757 9.25 -8.98 38.80
C GLU A 757 9.73 -8.65 37.38
N PHE A 758 10.69 -7.76 37.24
CA PHE A 758 11.30 -7.44 35.96
C PHE A 758 12.24 -8.55 35.50
N LEU A 759 13.09 -9.06 36.40
CA LEU A 759 14.04 -10.15 36.11
C LEU A 759 13.32 -11.44 35.68
N ASN A 760 12.14 -11.73 36.22
CA ASN A 760 11.36 -12.90 35.87
C ASN A 760 10.75 -12.85 34.44
N ARG A 761 10.79 -11.70 33.76
CA ARG A 761 10.30 -11.50 32.40
C ARG A 761 11.39 -11.50 31.35
N ILE A 762 12.63 -11.45 31.80
CA ILE A 762 13.80 -11.56 30.92
C ILE A 762 13.99 -13.04 30.58
N ASP A 763 14.23 -13.32 29.29
CA ASP A 763 14.45 -14.68 28.83
C ASP A 763 15.76 -15.25 29.43
N GLU A 764 16.86 -14.49 29.36
CA GLU A 764 18.12 -14.91 29.89
C GLU A 764 18.99 -13.77 30.43
N THR A 765 19.73 -14.06 31.53
CA THR A 765 20.73 -13.17 32.10
C THR A 765 22.08 -13.82 31.97
N ILE A 766 22.98 -13.19 31.24
CA ILE A 766 24.24 -13.78 30.80
C ILE A 766 25.42 -12.97 31.36
N MET A 767 26.39 -13.65 31.92
CA MET A 767 27.62 -13.05 32.38
C MET A 767 28.71 -13.18 31.32
N PHE A 768 29.16 -12.06 30.77
CA PHE A 768 30.31 -11.98 29.89
C PHE A 768 31.60 -12.13 30.68
N GLN A 769 32.43 -13.02 30.23
CA GLN A 769 33.72 -13.31 30.87
C GLN A 769 34.78 -12.26 30.48
N PRO A 770 35.72 -11.90 31.33
CA PRO A 770 36.90 -11.11 30.96
C PRO A 770 37.72 -11.81 29.88
N LEU A 771 38.19 -11.05 28.90
CA LEU A 771 38.94 -11.57 27.77
C LEU A 771 40.37 -12.00 28.17
N ASN A 772 40.81 -13.15 27.73
CA ASN A 772 42.19 -13.61 27.90
C ASN A 772 43.12 -13.09 26.78
N LYS A 773 44.44 -13.27 26.94
CA LYS A 773 45.43 -12.75 25.98
C LYS A 773 45.26 -13.30 24.59
N ASN A 774 44.93 -14.58 24.44
CA ASN A 774 44.75 -15.23 23.14
C ASN A 774 43.51 -14.67 22.41
N GLU A 775 42.41 -14.38 23.14
CA GLU A 775 41.21 -13.76 22.60
C GLU A 775 41.49 -12.33 22.14
N ILE A 776 42.29 -11.56 22.87
CA ILE A 776 42.73 -10.21 22.46
C ILE A 776 43.54 -10.28 21.17
N GLU A 777 44.47 -11.24 21.02
CA GLU A 777 45.22 -11.43 19.79
C GLU A 777 44.29 -11.72 18.60
N GLN A 778 43.28 -12.55 18.80
CA GLN A 778 42.28 -12.84 17.78
C GLN A 778 41.44 -11.59 17.41
N ILE A 779 41.04 -10.78 18.39
CA ILE A 779 40.35 -9.50 18.17
C ILE A 779 41.24 -8.53 17.37
N VAL A 780 42.53 -8.44 17.69
CA VAL A 780 43.50 -7.63 16.93
C VAL A 780 43.59 -8.10 15.47
N ARG A 781 43.68 -9.42 15.25
CA ARG A 781 43.67 -9.98 13.86
C ARG A 781 42.43 -9.64 13.11
N LEU A 782 41.24 -9.73 13.75
CA LEU A 782 39.96 -9.35 13.12
C LEU A 782 39.93 -7.87 12.73
N GLN A 783 40.32 -6.97 13.61
CA GLN A 783 40.37 -5.53 13.33
C GLN A 783 41.38 -5.20 12.22
N ILE A 784 42.54 -5.85 12.21
CA ILE A 784 43.55 -5.69 11.17
C ILE A 784 43.03 -6.20 9.81
N ASN A 785 42.31 -7.31 9.78
CA ASN A 785 41.73 -7.82 8.54
C ASN A 785 40.68 -6.85 7.95
N GLY A 786 39.88 -6.18 8.79
CA GLY A 786 38.99 -5.10 8.35
C GLY A 786 39.76 -3.92 7.73
N ILE A 787 40.89 -3.54 8.37
CA ILE A 787 41.75 -2.47 7.86
C ILE A 787 42.44 -2.89 6.55
N LYS A 788 42.88 -4.15 6.41
CA LYS A 788 43.45 -4.67 5.17
C LYS A 788 42.49 -4.53 4.01
N LYS A 789 41.23 -4.93 4.15
CA LYS A 789 40.19 -4.76 3.12
C LYS A 789 40.01 -3.30 2.71
N MET A 790 39.92 -2.40 3.68
CA MET A 790 39.81 -0.95 3.44
C MET A 790 41.02 -0.39 2.70
N LEU A 791 42.25 -0.88 3.01
CA LEU A 791 43.46 -0.46 2.34
C LEU A 791 43.58 -1.04 0.92
N GLU A 792 43.14 -2.28 0.70
CA GLU A 792 43.08 -2.93 -0.62
C GLU A 792 42.18 -2.17 -1.60
N GLU A 793 41.04 -1.67 -1.12
CA GLU A 793 40.15 -0.78 -1.93
C GLU A 793 40.85 0.52 -2.36
N ASN A 794 41.84 0.96 -1.57
CA ASN A 794 42.69 2.11 -1.89
C ASN A 794 44.00 1.74 -2.60
N GLY A 795 44.15 0.49 -3.06
CA GLY A 795 45.31 0.00 -3.78
C GLY A 795 46.54 -0.22 -2.92
N VAL A 796 46.39 -0.43 -1.61
CA VAL A 796 47.48 -0.71 -0.66
C VAL A 796 47.30 -2.12 -0.08
N THR A 797 48.27 -3.01 -0.33
CA THR A 797 48.29 -4.36 0.23
C THR A 797 49.13 -4.38 1.50
N LEU A 798 48.54 -4.84 2.63
CA LEU A 798 49.23 -4.89 3.94
C LEU A 798 49.41 -6.33 4.39
N GLN A 799 50.63 -6.70 4.80
CA GLN A 799 50.94 -7.98 5.42
C GLN A 799 51.56 -7.74 6.82
N MET A 800 51.08 -8.47 7.83
CA MET A 800 51.55 -8.33 9.20
C MET A 800 52.16 -9.62 9.69
N SER A 801 53.29 -9.51 10.39
CA SER A 801 53.90 -10.64 11.10
C SER A 801 53.16 -10.93 12.42
N ASP A 802 53.19 -12.18 12.90
CA ASP A 802 52.60 -12.59 14.18
C ASP A 802 53.21 -11.80 15.37
N GLN A 803 54.50 -11.46 15.31
CA GLN A 803 55.13 -10.64 16.32
C GLN A 803 54.62 -9.18 16.37
N ALA A 804 54.23 -8.62 15.21
CA ALA A 804 53.60 -7.31 15.14
C ALA A 804 52.18 -7.33 15.72
N VAL A 805 51.44 -8.41 15.49
CA VAL A 805 50.10 -8.63 16.09
C VAL A 805 50.19 -8.76 17.61
N ASP A 806 51.10 -9.58 18.14
CA ASP A 806 51.33 -9.74 19.59
C ASP A 806 51.73 -8.42 20.25
N PHE A 807 52.56 -7.61 19.58
CA PHE A 807 52.91 -6.27 20.07
C PHE A 807 51.70 -5.37 20.23
N ILE A 808 50.82 -5.31 19.18
CA ILE A 808 49.58 -4.50 19.25
C ILE A 808 48.66 -5.07 20.32
N ALA A 809 48.50 -6.38 20.41
CA ALA A 809 47.69 -7.04 21.43
C ALA A 809 48.16 -6.71 22.85
N THR A 810 49.45 -6.78 23.10
CA THR A 810 50.03 -6.46 24.40
C THR A 810 49.88 -4.96 24.72
N ALA A 811 50.08 -4.07 23.73
CA ALA A 811 49.91 -2.64 23.92
C ALA A 811 48.45 -2.19 24.04
N GLY A 812 47.55 -2.97 23.51
CA GLY A 812 46.08 -2.76 23.54
C GLY A 812 45.32 -3.52 24.60
N TYR A 813 45.96 -4.38 25.38
CA TYR A 813 45.35 -5.10 26.48
C TYR A 813 45.36 -4.29 27.76
N ASP A 814 44.22 -4.15 28.36
CA ASP A 814 44.05 -3.55 29.68
C ASP A 814 43.03 -4.38 30.48
N PRO A 815 43.39 -4.92 31.65
CA PRO A 815 42.52 -5.75 32.46
C PRO A 815 41.18 -5.05 32.82
N GLU A 816 41.20 -3.72 33.05
CA GLU A 816 40.02 -2.96 33.43
C GLU A 816 39.12 -2.61 32.24
N PHE A 817 39.71 -2.37 31.06
CA PHE A 817 39.04 -1.87 29.89
C PHE A 817 38.90 -2.92 28.75
N GLY A 818 39.38 -4.14 28.97
CA GLY A 818 39.29 -5.25 28.00
C GLY A 818 39.91 -4.92 26.63
N ALA A 819 39.17 -5.17 25.56
CA ALA A 819 39.63 -4.89 24.20
C ALA A 819 39.42 -3.43 23.74
N ARG A 820 38.83 -2.55 24.57
CA ARG A 820 38.53 -1.16 24.17
C ARG A 820 39.77 -0.34 23.76
N PRO A 821 40.95 -0.52 24.41
CA PRO A 821 42.18 0.16 24.01
C PRO A 821 42.80 -0.36 22.70
N VAL A 822 42.45 -1.58 22.24
CA VAL A 822 43.02 -2.20 21.02
C VAL A 822 42.84 -1.29 19.79
N LYS A 823 41.67 -0.69 19.61
CA LYS A 823 41.44 0.22 18.48
C LYS A 823 42.36 1.44 18.50
N ARG A 824 42.64 1.96 19.71
CA ARG A 824 43.57 3.08 19.87
C ARG A 824 45.03 2.64 19.62
N ALA A 825 45.40 1.42 20.06
CA ALA A 825 46.72 0.86 19.81
C ALA A 825 46.94 0.67 18.30
N ILE A 826 46.00 0.11 17.59
CA ILE A 826 46.02 -0.02 16.12
C ILE A 826 46.15 1.36 15.45
N GLN A 827 45.36 2.34 15.86
CA GLN A 827 45.45 3.69 15.31
C GLN A 827 46.79 4.32 15.55
N ARG A 828 47.32 4.19 16.79
CA ARG A 828 48.59 4.84 17.19
C ARG A 828 49.80 4.20 16.56
N TYR A 829 49.90 2.87 16.63
CA TYR A 829 51.13 2.16 16.24
C TYR A 829 51.12 1.67 14.80
N LEU A 830 49.93 1.44 14.19
CA LEU A 830 49.85 0.97 12.82
C LEU A 830 49.44 2.10 11.85
N LEU A 831 48.25 2.66 12.00
CA LEU A 831 47.72 3.58 10.99
C LEU A 831 48.44 4.92 10.92
N ASN A 832 48.74 5.52 12.07
CA ASN A 832 49.46 6.81 12.08
C ASN A 832 50.87 6.71 11.50
N ASP A 833 51.57 5.64 11.77
CA ASP A 833 52.93 5.47 11.26
C ASP A 833 52.94 5.02 9.80
N LEU A 834 52.01 4.15 9.40
CA LEU A 834 51.80 3.78 8.00
C LEU A 834 51.43 5.02 7.15
N SER A 835 50.53 5.89 7.66
CA SER A 835 50.14 7.10 6.91
C SER A 835 51.32 8.06 6.69
N LYS A 836 52.19 8.26 7.69
CA LYS A 836 53.40 9.08 7.54
C LYS A 836 54.32 8.52 6.46
N LYS A 837 54.59 7.19 6.51
CA LYS A 837 55.50 6.53 5.56
C LYS A 837 54.95 6.48 4.13
N LEU A 838 53.63 6.39 3.98
CA LEU A 838 52.97 6.50 2.66
C LEU A 838 53.05 7.94 2.10
N LEU A 839 52.91 8.94 2.97
CA LEU A 839 53.03 10.35 2.56
C LEU A 839 54.45 10.79 2.28
N SER A 840 55.45 10.26 3.04
CA SER A 840 56.85 10.54 2.80
C SER A 840 57.45 9.72 1.64
N GLN A 841 56.69 8.83 1.01
CA GLN A 841 57.11 7.93 -0.06
C GLN A 841 58.25 6.96 0.38
N GLU A 842 58.38 6.70 1.68
CA GLU A 842 59.33 5.71 2.18
C GLU A 842 58.88 4.27 1.92
N VAL A 843 57.60 4.07 1.66
CA VAL A 843 57.02 2.77 1.25
C VAL A 843 56.24 2.95 -0.07
N ASP A 844 56.37 1.97 -0.97
CA ASP A 844 55.73 2.00 -2.28
C ASP A 844 54.31 1.43 -2.18
N ARG A 845 53.29 2.19 -2.59
CA ARG A 845 51.91 1.77 -2.59
C ARG A 845 51.59 0.58 -3.47
N THR A 846 52.37 0.40 -4.56
CA THR A 846 52.15 -0.62 -5.59
C THR A 846 52.65 -1.99 -5.20
N LYS A 847 53.43 -2.09 -4.09
CA LYS A 847 54.00 -3.33 -3.57
C LYS A 847 53.39 -3.66 -2.20
N PRO A 848 53.32 -4.97 -1.85
CA PRO A 848 52.90 -5.35 -0.52
C PRO A 848 53.76 -4.71 0.58
N ILE A 849 53.12 -4.09 1.56
CA ILE A 849 53.81 -3.49 2.69
C ILE A 849 53.84 -4.51 3.83
N ILE A 850 55.05 -4.94 4.24
CA ILE A 850 55.26 -5.89 5.33
C ILE A 850 55.49 -5.12 6.65
N VAL A 851 54.71 -5.47 7.66
CA VAL A 851 54.81 -4.88 8.99
C VAL A 851 55.43 -5.88 9.95
N GLU A 852 56.55 -5.54 10.50
CA GLU A 852 57.30 -6.37 11.44
C GLU A 852 57.54 -5.64 12.78
N ARG A 853 57.79 -6.41 13.86
CA ARG A 853 58.15 -5.86 15.17
C ARG A 853 59.63 -5.47 15.21
N SER A 854 59.95 -4.30 15.79
CA SER A 854 61.30 -3.85 16.12
C SER A 854 61.43 -3.62 17.62
N SER A 855 62.65 -3.38 18.10
CA SER A 855 62.92 -2.98 19.48
C SER A 855 62.22 -1.68 19.90
N GLU A 856 61.90 -0.78 18.97
CA GLU A 856 61.31 0.55 19.22
C GLU A 856 59.84 0.65 18.77
N GLY A 857 59.25 -0.38 18.18
CA GLY A 857 57.85 -0.35 17.66
C GLY A 857 57.66 -1.19 16.44
N LEU A 858 56.85 -0.71 15.46
CA LEU A 858 56.56 -1.38 14.19
C LEU A 858 57.42 -0.80 13.06
N ILE A 859 57.98 -1.68 12.22
CA ILE A 859 58.72 -1.31 11.00
C ILE A 859 57.88 -1.70 9.78
N PHE A 860 57.88 -0.80 8.78
CA PHE A 860 57.16 -0.98 7.52
C PHE A 860 58.19 -1.13 6.40
N ARG A 861 58.09 -2.17 5.59
CA ARG A 861 59.01 -2.47 4.47
C ARG A 861 58.21 -2.93 3.25
N ASN A 862 58.74 -2.69 2.05
CA ASN A 862 58.25 -3.25 0.77
C ASN A 862 59.15 -4.35 0.31
#